data_7779813b0f581e38787b6b0f5aa011b2
#
_entry.id   7779813b0f581e38787b6b0f5aa011b2
#
_cell.length_a   1.000
_cell.length_b   1.000
_cell.length_c   1.000
_cell.angle_alpha   90.00
_cell.angle_beta   90.00
_cell.angle_gamma   90.00
#
_symmetry.space_group_name_H-M   'P 1'
#
loop_
_entity.id
_entity.type
_entity.pdbx_description
1 polymer ?
#
loop_
_entity_poly.entity_id
_entity_poly.type
_entity_poly.pdbx_seq_one_letter_code
_entity_poly.pdbx_strand_id
1 'polypeptide(L)'
;MKITVIGGGPGGLYFSILVKKANPKAQIDVYERNKADDSFGFGVVFSDETLSEFLSRDPKSYELIRGSFAYWDDLDVARDGEVVRITGNGFCGCSRKTLLQLLQQRCTEEGVNLHFEANVDDLSQFKDSDYIVACDGINSFIREQFAADFGTKTILQQNKFVWLGSTKPLDAFTYFFRSTPYGTFVAHTYQYQEGMSTWIFECTPETWEKAGFETTNEADTIQKLSEIFKEELDGHGLISNKSHWRQFPTITNEKWHKDNIVLLGDAKATAHYSIGSGTKLAMECAIALADSVIAFGTDKQKAFEHYEKLRRNRVEQIQHAANVSLDWFENMERHMQHDFMQFAFGVMTRAKKVTFENLALRDQSFTEKVLTEFNSANGNFKFGTPAAFTPFSLRGMQLKNRIVMAPMGQYSAESGLVSDWHLVHYGARATGGVGLIITEMTAISKTGRITLGCAGIWSDKQVVAWKQITDFIHKNSKSKIGIQLGHSGRKGSVNVPSVGSNIPLENKGWELISASPIPFKENMPVPKEMDSADMHKIVAEFVNATVNADEAGFDMVELQAHHGFLLASFLSPLTNHRKDEFGGSIENRLKFPLEVFRSMREVFNPDKPMSVRISASDWAENGISPEEVITIANAFKDAGADIINVSTGNTVSHQKPQVGRMWQTPFSDLVRNSAGIPTLTTGFIQDIDQINTILLNGRADLVALGKPLLLDPYFVRNAQAYEQFQPDDIPNQYHLGVSHLFPLRQSERKEKEGMKKALKPESHKK
;
A
#
# COMPACT_ATOMS: atom_id res chain seq x y z
N MET A 1 42.79 14.91 -1.72
CA MET A 1 41.69 13.98 -1.48
C MET A 1 41.76 12.89 -2.56
N LYS A 2 41.86 11.64 -2.11
CA LYS A 2 41.90 10.45 -2.97
C LYS A 2 40.61 9.67 -2.82
N ILE A 3 39.90 9.44 -3.89
CA ILE A 3 38.59 8.76 -3.91
C ILE A 3 38.66 7.56 -4.83
N THR A 4 38.29 6.40 -4.32
CA THR A 4 38.12 5.19 -5.09
C THR A 4 36.64 4.89 -5.26
N VAL A 5 36.17 4.75 -6.49
CA VAL A 5 34.80 4.40 -6.83
C VAL A 5 34.78 3.01 -7.43
N ILE A 6 34.05 2.08 -6.82
CA ILE A 6 33.96 0.70 -7.26
C ILE A 6 32.58 0.48 -7.89
N GLY A 7 32.58 0.30 -9.21
CA GLY A 7 31.43 0.21 -10.09
C GLY A 7 31.24 1.46 -10.97
N GLY A 8 31.35 1.26 -12.30
CA GLY A 8 31.18 2.29 -13.35
C GLY A 8 29.71 2.47 -13.79
N GLY A 9 28.76 2.25 -12.91
CA GLY A 9 27.35 2.53 -13.17
C GLY A 9 27.02 4.02 -13.14
N PRO A 10 25.78 4.42 -13.53
CA PRO A 10 25.38 5.84 -13.62
C PRO A 10 25.64 6.64 -12.35
N GLY A 11 25.36 6.06 -11.16
CA GLY A 11 25.58 6.71 -9.87
C GLY A 11 27.06 6.99 -9.58
N GLY A 12 27.95 6.01 -9.82
CA GLY A 12 29.39 6.16 -9.57
C GLY A 12 30.05 7.15 -10.54
N LEU A 13 29.71 7.09 -11.81
CA LEU A 13 30.22 8.04 -12.82
C LEU A 13 29.74 9.46 -12.52
N TYR A 14 28.45 9.66 -12.23
CA TYR A 14 27.91 10.99 -11.98
C TYR A 14 28.43 11.60 -10.66
N PHE A 15 28.57 10.80 -9.61
CA PHE A 15 29.25 11.23 -8.39
C PHE A 15 30.67 11.73 -8.68
N SER A 16 31.44 10.96 -9.47
CA SER A 16 32.81 11.28 -9.84
C SER A 16 32.93 12.59 -10.60
N ILE A 17 32.04 12.84 -11.56
CA ILE A 17 31.94 14.10 -12.31
C ILE A 17 31.73 15.28 -11.37
N LEU A 18 30.73 15.20 -10.49
CA LEU A 18 30.36 16.30 -9.62
C LEU A 18 31.47 16.67 -8.63
N VAL A 19 32.10 15.66 -8.00
CA VAL A 19 33.21 15.89 -7.05
C VAL A 19 34.44 16.42 -7.77
N LYS A 20 34.78 15.88 -8.93
CA LYS A 20 35.98 16.31 -9.69
C LYS A 20 35.82 17.76 -10.21
N LYS A 21 34.63 18.11 -10.69
CA LYS A 21 34.28 19.47 -11.11
C LYS A 21 34.42 20.49 -9.96
N ALA A 22 33.93 20.13 -8.77
CA ALA A 22 34.02 21.00 -7.58
C ALA A 22 35.43 21.03 -6.97
N ASN A 23 36.20 19.95 -7.08
CA ASN A 23 37.57 19.86 -6.60
C ASN A 23 38.51 19.26 -7.69
N PRO A 24 39.01 20.10 -8.64
CA PRO A 24 39.87 19.63 -9.72
C PRO A 24 41.16 18.91 -9.26
N LYS A 25 41.60 19.19 -8.02
CA LYS A 25 42.82 18.55 -7.44
C LYS A 25 42.53 17.17 -6.85
N ALA A 26 41.27 16.75 -6.70
CA ALA A 26 40.94 15.44 -6.21
C ALA A 26 41.43 14.35 -7.19
N GLN A 27 42.09 13.33 -6.68
CA GLN A 27 42.37 12.13 -7.42
C GLN A 27 41.15 11.19 -7.32
N ILE A 28 40.52 10.87 -8.43
CA ILE A 28 39.35 10.01 -8.48
C ILE A 28 39.61 8.89 -9.46
N ASP A 29 39.57 7.66 -8.97
CA ASP A 29 39.78 6.44 -9.74
C ASP A 29 38.50 5.59 -9.68
N VAL A 30 37.92 5.29 -10.85
CA VAL A 30 36.71 4.46 -11.01
C VAL A 30 37.11 3.11 -11.57
N TYR A 31 36.75 2.04 -10.85
CA TYR A 31 37.03 0.65 -11.25
C TYR A 31 35.74 -0.04 -11.71
N GLU A 32 35.72 -0.53 -12.95
CA GLU A 32 34.61 -1.26 -13.55
C GLU A 32 35.07 -2.63 -14.06
N ARG A 33 34.40 -3.69 -13.63
CA ARG A 33 34.76 -5.08 -14.01
C ARG A 33 34.47 -5.41 -15.47
N ASN A 34 33.52 -4.70 -16.11
CA ASN A 34 33.13 -4.93 -17.49
C ASN A 34 33.94 -4.04 -18.44
N LYS A 35 33.81 -4.29 -19.75
CA LYS A 35 34.36 -3.42 -20.79
C LYS A 35 33.61 -2.08 -20.82
N ALA A 36 34.25 -1.05 -21.38
CA ALA A 36 33.70 0.29 -21.49
C ALA A 36 32.36 0.34 -22.26
N ASP A 37 32.20 -0.54 -23.25
CA ASP A 37 31.00 -0.60 -24.09
C ASP A 37 30.00 -1.69 -23.71
N ASP A 38 30.25 -2.44 -22.63
CA ASP A 38 29.33 -3.42 -22.08
C ASP A 38 28.21 -2.72 -21.29
N SER A 39 26.97 -3.11 -21.54
CA SER A 39 25.82 -2.72 -20.73
C SER A 39 24.85 -3.88 -20.54
N PHE A 40 24.21 -3.97 -19.40
CA PHE A 40 23.13 -4.93 -19.13
C PHE A 40 21.77 -4.24 -19.27
N GLY A 41 20.81 -4.93 -19.91
CA GLY A 41 19.52 -4.36 -20.25
C GLY A 41 19.58 -3.43 -21.47
N PHE A 42 18.51 -2.70 -21.74
CA PHE A 42 18.32 -1.96 -22.98
C PHE A 42 18.14 -0.46 -22.72
N GLY A 43 16.99 -0.04 -22.22
CA GLY A 43 16.67 1.35 -21.97
C GLY A 43 16.62 1.70 -20.47
N VAL A 44 16.70 2.97 -20.18
CA VAL A 44 16.42 3.59 -18.88
C VAL A 44 15.39 4.67 -19.06
N VAL A 45 14.52 4.86 -18.03
CA VAL A 45 13.44 5.85 -18.05
C VAL A 45 13.71 6.94 -17.01
N PHE A 46 13.43 8.17 -17.41
CA PHE A 46 13.47 9.35 -16.52
C PHE A 46 12.14 10.10 -16.58
N SER A 47 11.80 10.76 -15.47
CA SER A 47 10.75 11.77 -15.44
C SER A 47 11.36 13.17 -15.58
N ASP A 48 10.56 14.14 -16.03
CA ASP A 48 10.96 15.54 -16.18
C ASP A 48 11.56 16.14 -14.90
N GLU A 49 11.02 15.75 -13.73
CA GLU A 49 11.52 16.19 -12.42
C GLU A 49 12.99 15.79 -12.19
N THR A 50 13.39 14.62 -12.66
CA THR A 50 14.77 14.12 -12.52
C THR A 50 15.73 14.91 -13.41
N LEU A 51 15.28 15.25 -14.60
CA LEU A 51 16.09 15.98 -15.56
C LEU A 51 16.42 17.40 -15.09
N SER A 52 15.50 18.05 -14.36
CA SER A 52 15.73 19.39 -13.83
C SER A 52 16.84 19.45 -12.77
N GLU A 53 17.01 18.40 -11.97
CA GLU A 53 18.14 18.30 -11.02
C GLU A 53 19.48 18.14 -11.74
N PHE A 54 19.55 17.35 -12.82
CA PHE A 54 20.77 17.22 -13.62
C PHE A 54 21.17 18.53 -14.28
N LEU A 55 20.20 19.27 -14.82
CA LEU A 55 20.43 20.59 -15.39
C LEU A 55 21.07 21.53 -14.38
N SER A 56 20.58 21.56 -13.16
CA SER A 56 21.07 22.46 -12.11
C SER A 56 22.50 22.13 -11.65
N ARG A 57 22.92 20.87 -11.68
CA ARG A 57 24.22 20.40 -11.14
C ARG A 57 25.31 20.34 -12.18
N ASP A 58 25.04 19.81 -13.36
CA ASP A 58 25.96 19.78 -14.48
C ASP A 58 25.23 19.96 -15.82
N PRO A 59 25.03 21.22 -16.26
CA PRO A 59 24.33 21.53 -17.51
C PRO A 59 24.90 20.79 -18.72
N LYS A 60 26.23 20.57 -18.74
CA LYS A 60 26.90 19.87 -19.87
C LYS A 60 26.51 18.39 -19.93
N SER A 61 26.48 17.69 -18.80
CA SER A 61 25.92 16.31 -18.75
C SER A 61 24.47 16.28 -19.19
N TYR A 62 23.66 17.25 -18.76
CA TYR A 62 22.25 17.33 -19.14
C TYR A 62 22.09 17.50 -20.67
N GLU A 63 22.81 18.44 -21.29
CA GLU A 63 22.71 18.69 -22.72
C GLU A 63 23.13 17.47 -23.56
N LEU A 64 24.20 16.79 -23.16
CA LEU A 64 24.67 15.55 -23.82
C LEU A 64 23.62 14.44 -23.73
N ILE A 65 23.05 14.23 -22.54
CA ILE A 65 22.08 13.15 -22.31
C ILE A 65 20.75 13.48 -23.01
N ARG A 66 20.29 14.73 -22.93
CA ARG A 66 19.04 15.20 -23.53
C ARG A 66 18.95 14.91 -25.04
N GLY A 67 20.04 15.05 -25.76
CA GLY A 67 20.11 14.76 -27.21
C GLY A 67 19.82 13.30 -27.58
N SER A 68 19.87 12.40 -26.61
CA SER A 68 19.71 10.94 -26.80
C SER A 68 18.35 10.42 -26.31
N PHE A 69 17.43 11.31 -25.87
CA PHE A 69 16.14 10.87 -25.35
C PHE A 69 15.07 10.62 -26.43
N ALA A 70 14.34 9.52 -26.23
CA ALA A 70 13.01 9.34 -26.80
C ALA A 70 11.98 9.85 -25.79
N TYR A 71 11.10 10.77 -26.21
CA TYR A 71 10.08 11.39 -25.35
C TYR A 71 8.70 10.82 -25.65
N TRP A 72 7.87 10.64 -24.60
CA TRP A 72 6.44 10.33 -24.73
C TRP A 72 5.65 10.93 -23.56
N ASP A 73 4.43 11.36 -23.86
CA ASP A 73 3.47 11.87 -22.87
C ASP A 73 2.39 10.84 -22.52
N ASP A 74 2.26 9.80 -23.31
CA ASP A 74 1.17 8.85 -23.24
C ASP A 74 1.63 7.55 -22.58
N LEU A 75 0.68 6.90 -21.90
CA LEU A 75 0.81 5.57 -21.36
C LEU A 75 -0.36 4.73 -21.84
N ASP A 76 -0.06 3.59 -22.43
CA ASP A 76 -1.06 2.62 -22.86
C ASP A 76 -1.17 1.46 -21.88
N VAL A 77 -2.40 1.08 -21.55
CA VAL A 77 -2.70 -0.18 -20.90
C VAL A 77 -3.44 -1.04 -21.92
N ALA A 78 -2.85 -2.18 -22.23
CA ALA A 78 -3.42 -3.17 -23.16
C ALA A 78 -3.66 -4.48 -22.42
N ARG A 79 -4.85 -5.08 -22.61
CA ARG A 79 -5.22 -6.37 -22.03
C ARG A 79 -6.00 -7.18 -23.05
N ASP A 80 -5.42 -8.28 -23.53
CA ASP A 80 -6.05 -9.24 -24.43
C ASP A 80 -6.70 -8.59 -25.67
N GLY A 81 -6.05 -7.57 -26.24
CA GLY A 81 -6.50 -6.84 -27.44
C GLY A 81 -7.30 -5.57 -27.18
N GLU A 82 -7.81 -5.34 -25.96
CA GLU A 82 -8.35 -4.04 -25.59
C GLU A 82 -7.22 -3.08 -25.22
N VAL A 83 -7.30 -1.81 -25.62
CA VAL A 83 -6.27 -0.78 -25.34
C VAL A 83 -6.91 0.51 -24.90
N VAL A 84 -6.38 1.12 -23.85
CA VAL A 84 -6.71 2.48 -23.44
C VAL A 84 -5.44 3.32 -23.32
N ARG A 85 -5.44 4.48 -23.97
CA ARG A 85 -4.38 5.49 -23.89
C ARG A 85 -4.70 6.51 -22.82
N ILE A 86 -3.73 6.83 -21.98
CA ILE A 86 -3.83 7.76 -20.85
C ILE A 86 -2.74 8.81 -21.04
N THR A 87 -3.16 10.08 -21.17
CA THR A 87 -2.26 11.18 -21.53
C THR A 87 -1.64 11.88 -20.31
N GLY A 88 -0.69 12.75 -20.56
CA GLY A 88 -0.12 13.67 -19.56
C GLY A 88 0.82 13.03 -18.55
N ASN A 89 1.54 11.98 -18.93
CA ASN A 89 2.44 11.25 -18.04
C ASN A 89 3.92 11.66 -18.13
N GLY A 90 4.32 12.45 -19.14
CA GLY A 90 5.66 13.05 -19.34
C GLY A 90 6.86 12.20 -18.91
N PHE A 91 7.33 11.34 -19.81
CA PHE A 91 8.52 10.49 -19.60
C PHE A 91 9.49 10.61 -20.76
N CYS A 92 10.74 10.27 -20.52
CA CYS A 92 11.72 10.05 -21.55
C CYS A 92 12.54 8.78 -21.27
N GLY A 93 12.98 8.14 -22.34
CA GLY A 93 13.86 6.99 -22.30
C GLY A 93 15.14 7.25 -23.08
N CYS A 94 16.22 6.61 -22.66
CA CYS A 94 17.44 6.55 -23.47
C CYS A 94 18.09 5.18 -23.37
N SER A 95 18.93 4.86 -24.35
CA SER A 95 19.76 3.66 -24.30
C SER A 95 20.66 3.69 -23.08
N ARG A 96 20.63 2.62 -22.26
CA ARG A 96 21.51 2.49 -21.10
C ARG A 96 22.99 2.53 -21.52
N LYS A 97 23.33 1.93 -22.64
CA LYS A 97 24.68 1.97 -23.22
C LYS A 97 25.10 3.40 -23.55
N THR A 98 24.24 4.14 -24.24
CA THR A 98 24.49 5.55 -24.60
C THR A 98 24.66 6.41 -23.35
N LEU A 99 23.78 6.27 -22.35
CA LEU A 99 23.91 6.99 -21.08
C LEU A 99 25.27 6.77 -20.42
N LEU A 100 25.72 5.50 -20.33
CA LEU A 100 27.02 5.16 -19.74
C LEU A 100 28.17 5.77 -20.54
N GLN A 101 28.16 5.69 -21.86
CA GLN A 101 29.18 6.26 -22.72
C GLN A 101 29.28 7.80 -22.58
N LEU A 102 28.15 8.49 -22.51
CA LEU A 102 28.14 9.93 -22.31
C LEU A 102 28.68 10.34 -20.93
N LEU A 103 28.34 9.59 -19.88
CA LEU A 103 28.90 9.83 -18.54
C LEU A 103 30.40 9.47 -18.46
N GLN A 104 30.86 8.43 -19.14
CA GLN A 104 32.29 8.08 -19.26
C GLN A 104 33.08 9.17 -19.99
N GLN A 105 32.54 9.66 -21.11
CA GLN A 105 33.11 10.80 -21.81
C GLN A 105 33.24 12.00 -20.89
N ARG A 106 32.17 12.31 -20.15
CA ARG A 106 32.15 13.44 -19.23
C ARG A 106 33.14 13.28 -18.07
N CYS A 107 33.31 12.06 -17.54
CA CYS A 107 34.34 11.73 -16.56
C CYS A 107 35.76 12.03 -17.11
N THR A 108 36.03 11.60 -18.32
CA THR A 108 37.34 11.82 -18.98
C THR A 108 37.61 13.31 -19.19
N GLU A 109 36.61 14.08 -19.64
CA GLU A 109 36.72 15.54 -19.82
C GLU A 109 37.03 16.28 -18.52
N GLU A 110 36.51 15.80 -17.39
CA GLU A 110 36.80 16.39 -16.07
C GLU A 110 38.12 15.86 -15.47
N GLY A 111 38.73 14.83 -16.05
CA GLY A 111 39.99 14.24 -15.58
C GLY A 111 39.79 13.22 -14.45
N VAL A 112 38.73 12.44 -14.50
CA VAL A 112 38.50 11.23 -13.70
C VAL A 112 39.20 10.05 -14.38
N ASN A 113 39.91 9.23 -13.64
CA ASN A 113 40.57 8.04 -14.17
C ASN A 113 39.60 6.87 -14.21
N LEU A 114 39.37 6.28 -15.39
CA LEU A 114 38.48 5.14 -15.59
C LEU A 114 39.31 3.86 -15.87
N HIS A 115 39.09 2.82 -15.05
CA HIS A 115 39.76 1.52 -15.16
C HIS A 115 38.69 0.46 -15.49
N PHE A 116 38.66 0.03 -16.76
CA PHE A 116 37.74 -1.01 -17.21
C PHE A 116 38.41 -2.40 -17.16
N GLU A 117 37.60 -3.47 -17.19
CA GLU A 117 38.04 -4.86 -17.03
C GLU A 117 38.85 -5.05 -15.71
N ALA A 118 38.54 -4.21 -14.71
CA ALA A 118 39.21 -4.13 -13.42
C ALA A 118 38.28 -4.59 -12.30
N ASN A 119 38.22 -5.91 -12.10
CA ASN A 119 37.43 -6.47 -11.01
C ASN A 119 38.13 -6.21 -9.65
N VAL A 120 37.36 -5.75 -8.69
CA VAL A 120 37.84 -5.50 -7.32
C VAL A 120 37.27 -6.61 -6.40
N ASP A 121 38.16 -7.45 -5.91
CA ASP A 121 37.88 -8.54 -4.97
C ASP A 121 38.69 -8.42 -3.66
N ASP A 122 39.56 -7.43 -3.55
CA ASP A 122 40.31 -7.08 -2.36
C ASP A 122 40.38 -5.57 -2.14
N LEU A 123 39.87 -5.09 -1.01
CA LEU A 123 39.89 -3.68 -0.63
C LEU A 123 41.20 -3.23 -0.04
N SER A 124 42.11 -4.14 0.29
CA SER A 124 43.39 -3.83 0.92
C SER A 124 44.27 -2.92 0.06
N GLN A 125 44.11 -2.95 -1.25
CA GLN A 125 44.80 -2.11 -2.23
C GLN A 125 44.38 -0.62 -2.18
N PHE A 126 43.26 -0.31 -1.53
CA PHE A 126 42.71 1.03 -1.45
C PHE A 126 42.78 1.65 -0.05
N LYS A 127 43.63 1.13 0.85
CA LYS A 127 43.75 1.61 2.23
C LYS A 127 44.10 3.10 2.34
N ASP A 128 44.78 3.65 1.34
CA ASP A 128 45.16 5.05 1.28
C ASP A 128 44.05 5.99 0.71
N SER A 129 42.91 5.46 0.37
CA SER A 129 41.79 6.26 -0.12
C SER A 129 41.09 6.96 1.04
N ASP A 130 40.84 8.27 0.90
CA ASP A 130 40.03 9.01 1.84
C ASP A 130 38.59 8.50 1.83
N TYR A 131 38.08 8.15 0.63
CA TYR A 131 36.74 7.62 0.42
C TYR A 131 36.78 6.41 -0.50
N ILE A 132 36.01 5.38 -0.16
CA ILE A 132 35.70 4.23 -1.03
C ILE A 132 34.18 4.25 -1.26
N VAL A 133 33.76 4.52 -2.48
CA VAL A 133 32.35 4.58 -2.86
C VAL A 133 31.96 3.25 -3.53
N ALA A 134 31.19 2.45 -2.82
CA ALA A 134 30.69 1.15 -3.29
C ALA A 134 29.41 1.33 -4.11
N CYS A 135 29.52 1.29 -5.42
CA CYS A 135 28.40 1.32 -6.37
C CYS A 135 28.47 0.17 -7.39
N ASP A 136 28.97 -0.99 -6.93
CA ASP A 136 29.19 -2.23 -7.67
C ASP A 136 27.92 -3.05 -7.95
N GLY A 137 26.75 -2.43 -7.75
CA GLY A 137 25.44 -2.88 -8.19
C GLY A 137 24.76 -3.87 -7.28
N ILE A 138 23.76 -4.55 -7.82
CA ILE A 138 22.84 -5.43 -7.08
C ILE A 138 23.56 -6.61 -6.40
N ASN A 139 24.64 -7.11 -7.03
CA ASN A 139 25.49 -8.18 -6.48
C ASN A 139 26.78 -7.60 -5.88
N SER A 140 26.67 -6.54 -5.12
CA SER A 140 27.81 -5.84 -4.51
C SER A 140 28.65 -6.73 -3.63
N PHE A 141 29.93 -6.90 -4.02
CA PHE A 141 30.92 -7.60 -3.22
C PHE A 141 31.17 -6.90 -1.89
N ILE A 142 31.24 -5.55 -1.90
CA ILE A 142 31.52 -4.77 -0.71
C ILE A 142 30.38 -4.87 0.28
N ARG A 143 29.13 -4.75 -0.14
CA ARG A 143 27.96 -4.94 0.72
C ARG A 143 27.96 -6.31 1.37
N GLU A 144 28.18 -7.38 0.59
CA GLU A 144 28.18 -8.75 1.11
C GLU A 144 29.32 -8.97 2.12
N GLN A 145 30.53 -8.44 1.85
CA GLN A 145 31.67 -8.54 2.75
C GLN A 145 31.40 -7.91 4.12
N PHE A 146 30.62 -6.83 4.18
CA PHE A 146 30.30 -6.09 5.40
C PHE A 146 28.79 -6.12 5.73
N ALA A 147 28.09 -7.17 5.33
CA ALA A 147 26.65 -7.27 5.48
C ALA A 147 26.15 -7.09 6.92
N ALA A 148 26.88 -7.64 7.89
CA ALA A 148 26.58 -7.49 9.31
C ALA A 148 26.75 -6.04 9.81
N ASP A 149 27.78 -5.33 9.32
CA ASP A 149 28.04 -3.94 9.70
C ASP A 149 26.99 -2.98 9.12
N PHE A 150 26.56 -3.22 7.87
CA PHE A 150 25.52 -2.44 7.20
C PHE A 150 24.11 -2.83 7.66
N GLY A 151 23.93 -3.97 8.34
CA GLY A 151 22.62 -4.52 8.67
C GLY A 151 21.83 -4.84 7.40
N THR A 152 22.49 -5.46 6.42
CA THR A 152 21.92 -5.78 5.10
C THR A 152 20.81 -6.80 5.23
N LYS A 153 19.68 -6.51 4.57
CA LYS A 153 18.58 -7.46 4.36
C LYS A 153 18.29 -7.56 2.87
N THR A 154 18.24 -8.79 2.37
CA THR A 154 17.89 -9.10 0.98
C THR A 154 16.66 -10.00 0.99
N ILE A 155 15.58 -9.54 0.35
CA ILE A 155 14.34 -10.30 0.16
C ILE A 155 14.20 -10.58 -1.32
N LEU A 156 14.23 -11.85 -1.70
CA LEU A 156 13.97 -12.26 -3.07
C LEU A 156 12.45 -12.27 -3.30
N GLN A 157 11.98 -11.48 -4.26
CA GLN A 157 10.56 -11.34 -4.57
C GLN A 157 10.06 -12.52 -5.40
N GLN A 158 8.74 -12.69 -5.51
CA GLN A 158 8.17 -13.93 -6.05
C GLN A 158 8.23 -13.98 -7.57
N ASN A 159 7.78 -12.93 -8.25
CA ASN A 159 7.65 -12.94 -9.70
C ASN A 159 8.97 -13.19 -10.44
N LYS A 160 8.87 -13.92 -11.53
CA LYS A 160 9.94 -14.12 -12.49
C LYS A 160 9.89 -13.04 -13.56
N PHE A 161 11.04 -12.48 -13.93
CA PHE A 161 11.13 -11.54 -15.04
C PHE A 161 12.33 -11.79 -15.91
N VAL A 162 12.22 -11.40 -17.19
CA VAL A 162 13.31 -11.37 -18.15
C VAL A 162 13.30 -10.05 -18.91
N TRP A 163 14.48 -9.48 -19.12
CA TRP A 163 14.64 -8.19 -19.79
C TRP A 163 15.14 -8.39 -21.21
N LEU A 164 14.31 -8.10 -22.20
CA LEU A 164 14.59 -8.20 -23.61
C LEU A 164 14.47 -6.83 -24.29
N GLY A 165 14.97 -6.73 -25.52
CA GLY A 165 14.70 -5.63 -26.44
C GLY A 165 13.80 -6.07 -27.57
N SER A 166 13.34 -5.13 -28.40
CA SER A 166 12.64 -5.39 -29.65
C SER A 166 12.92 -4.30 -30.68
N THR A 167 12.78 -4.66 -31.94
CA THR A 167 12.77 -3.71 -33.07
C THR A 167 11.40 -3.03 -33.25
N LYS A 168 10.41 -3.35 -32.42
CA LYS A 168 9.08 -2.73 -32.43
C LYS A 168 9.18 -1.27 -31.95
N PRO A 169 8.84 -0.29 -32.81
CA PRO A 169 8.70 1.10 -32.35
C PRO A 169 7.48 1.25 -31.47
N LEU A 170 7.56 2.13 -30.44
CA LEU A 170 6.49 2.45 -29.52
C LEU A 170 6.41 3.96 -29.37
N ASP A 171 5.22 4.54 -29.42
CA ASP A 171 4.94 5.97 -29.23
C ASP A 171 4.49 6.33 -27.82
N ALA A 172 4.28 5.31 -26.97
CA ALA A 172 3.88 5.43 -25.59
C ALA A 172 4.61 4.39 -24.71
N PHE A 173 4.66 4.64 -23.41
CA PHE A 173 4.95 3.58 -22.46
C PHE A 173 3.75 2.63 -22.43
N THR A 174 3.95 1.34 -22.71
CA THR A 174 2.84 0.39 -22.82
C THR A 174 3.01 -0.79 -21.88
N TYR A 175 1.95 -1.08 -21.11
CA TYR A 175 1.76 -2.35 -20.43
C TYR A 175 0.92 -3.27 -21.30
N PHE A 176 1.46 -4.39 -21.74
CA PHE A 176 0.72 -5.46 -22.41
C PHE A 176 0.45 -6.59 -21.42
N PHE A 177 -0.82 -6.82 -21.08
CA PHE A 177 -1.26 -7.97 -20.28
C PHE A 177 -1.85 -9.01 -21.22
N ARG A 178 -1.33 -10.22 -21.14
CA ARG A 178 -1.76 -11.34 -22.00
C ARG A 178 -2.17 -12.52 -21.14
N SER A 179 -3.46 -12.92 -21.24
CA SER A 179 -3.99 -14.15 -20.66
C SER A 179 -3.57 -15.34 -21.51
N THR A 180 -3.08 -16.40 -20.88
CA THR A 180 -2.68 -17.64 -21.53
C THR A 180 -3.23 -18.85 -20.77
N PRO A 181 -3.21 -20.07 -21.35
CA PRO A 181 -3.54 -21.29 -20.61
C PRO A 181 -2.63 -21.56 -19.41
N TYR A 182 -1.50 -20.90 -19.33
CA TYR A 182 -0.53 -21.05 -18.24
C TYR A 182 -0.76 -20.06 -17.09
N GLY A 183 -1.44 -18.94 -17.35
CA GLY A 183 -1.65 -17.80 -16.50
C GLY A 183 -1.37 -16.49 -17.24
N THR A 184 -1.28 -15.38 -16.52
CA THR A 184 -1.08 -14.05 -17.10
C THR A 184 0.40 -13.70 -17.21
N PHE A 185 0.79 -13.17 -18.37
CA PHE A 185 2.07 -12.48 -18.58
C PHE A 185 1.83 -10.99 -18.72
N VAL A 186 2.73 -10.18 -18.21
CA VAL A 186 2.79 -8.75 -18.49
C VAL A 186 4.12 -8.38 -19.13
N ALA A 187 4.08 -7.52 -20.16
CA ALA A 187 5.24 -6.87 -20.74
C ALA A 187 5.21 -5.37 -20.42
N HIS A 188 6.25 -4.88 -19.73
CA HIS A 188 6.51 -3.46 -19.52
C HIS A 188 7.36 -2.94 -20.65
N THR A 189 6.81 -2.07 -21.50
CA THR A 189 7.47 -1.72 -22.75
C THR A 189 7.58 -0.21 -22.95
N TYR A 190 8.69 0.23 -23.54
CA TYR A 190 8.90 1.63 -23.90
C TYR A 190 10.03 1.77 -24.92
N GLN A 191 9.91 2.77 -25.77
CA GLN A 191 10.96 3.12 -26.73
C GLN A 191 12.11 3.81 -26.00
N TYR A 192 13.35 3.43 -26.30
CA TYR A 192 14.54 4.07 -25.73
C TYR A 192 15.45 4.68 -26.80
N GLN A 193 15.21 4.35 -28.06
CA GLN A 193 15.90 4.83 -29.22
C GLN A 193 14.97 4.65 -30.42
N GLU A 194 15.17 5.39 -31.50
CA GLU A 194 14.37 5.26 -32.73
C GLU A 194 14.37 3.81 -33.24
N GLY A 195 13.18 3.24 -33.43
CA GLY A 195 12.99 1.86 -33.88
C GLY A 195 13.42 0.77 -32.90
N MET A 196 13.71 1.12 -31.62
CA MET A 196 14.16 0.16 -30.61
C MET A 196 13.42 0.36 -29.29
N SER A 197 12.89 -0.71 -28.74
CA SER A 197 12.15 -0.70 -27.48
C SER A 197 12.64 -1.73 -26.46
N THR A 198 12.45 -1.40 -25.20
CA THR A 198 12.63 -2.31 -24.07
C THR A 198 11.36 -3.11 -23.86
N TRP A 199 11.50 -4.40 -23.53
CA TRP A 199 10.44 -5.33 -23.19
C TRP A 199 10.84 -6.12 -21.94
N ILE A 200 10.25 -5.81 -20.79
CA ILE A 200 10.44 -6.56 -19.55
C ILE A 200 9.22 -7.44 -19.37
N PHE A 201 9.40 -8.74 -19.56
CA PHE A 201 8.34 -9.73 -19.35
C PHE A 201 8.34 -10.18 -17.89
N GLU A 202 7.17 -10.27 -17.31
CA GLU A 202 6.98 -10.64 -15.91
C GLU A 202 5.78 -11.58 -15.77
N CYS A 203 5.88 -12.61 -14.91
CA CYS A 203 4.79 -13.51 -14.55
C CYS A 203 5.01 -14.12 -13.17
N THR A 204 3.95 -14.73 -12.62
CA THR A 204 4.05 -15.47 -11.36
C THR A 204 4.90 -16.72 -11.50
N PRO A 205 5.49 -17.28 -10.41
CA PRO A 205 6.22 -18.53 -10.44
C PRO A 205 5.41 -19.66 -11.05
N GLU A 206 4.14 -19.79 -10.70
CA GLU A 206 3.25 -20.82 -11.21
C GLU A 206 3.04 -20.72 -12.73
N THR A 207 2.86 -19.49 -13.24
CA THR A 207 2.74 -19.24 -14.68
C THR A 207 4.03 -19.58 -15.40
N TRP A 208 5.16 -19.20 -14.83
CA TRP A 208 6.49 -19.49 -15.37
C TRP A 208 6.77 -20.99 -15.46
N GLU A 209 6.47 -21.75 -14.39
CA GLU A 209 6.61 -23.20 -14.33
C GLU A 209 5.67 -23.91 -15.32
N LYS A 210 4.37 -23.58 -15.32
CA LYS A 210 3.38 -24.15 -16.25
C LYS A 210 3.72 -23.89 -17.72
N ALA A 211 4.31 -22.73 -18.03
CA ALA A 211 4.78 -22.41 -19.36
C ALA A 211 6.10 -23.11 -19.73
N GLY A 212 6.72 -23.85 -18.79
CA GLY A 212 7.94 -24.63 -19.03
C GLY A 212 9.18 -23.76 -19.30
N PHE A 213 9.31 -22.60 -18.62
CA PHE A 213 10.48 -21.75 -18.74
C PHE A 213 11.66 -22.20 -17.89
N GLU A 214 11.49 -23.14 -16.97
CA GLU A 214 12.56 -23.68 -16.11
C GLU A 214 13.74 -24.28 -16.89
N THR A 215 13.44 -24.90 -18.03
CA THR A 215 14.41 -25.64 -18.85
C THR A 215 14.81 -24.89 -20.11
N THR A 216 14.35 -23.65 -20.29
CA THR A 216 14.62 -22.89 -21.51
C THR A 216 15.99 -22.19 -21.44
N ASN A 217 16.72 -22.27 -22.55
CA ASN A 217 17.84 -21.37 -22.83
C ASN A 217 17.32 -20.00 -23.33
N GLU A 218 18.21 -19.08 -23.63
CA GLU A 218 17.88 -17.74 -24.11
C GLU A 218 17.10 -17.74 -25.42
N ALA A 219 17.45 -18.59 -26.37
CA ALA A 219 16.78 -18.69 -27.67
C ALA A 219 15.35 -19.26 -27.55
N ASP A 220 15.19 -20.31 -26.74
CA ASP A 220 13.88 -20.92 -26.47
C ASP A 220 12.95 -19.92 -25.72
N THR A 221 13.50 -19.13 -24.79
CA THR A 221 12.78 -18.08 -24.11
C THR A 221 12.26 -17.04 -25.09
N ILE A 222 13.11 -16.56 -26.01
CA ILE A 222 12.72 -15.59 -27.04
C ILE A 222 11.64 -16.18 -27.94
N GLN A 223 11.76 -17.42 -28.39
CA GLN A 223 10.76 -18.06 -29.22
C GLN A 223 9.41 -18.12 -28.52
N LYS A 224 9.34 -18.67 -27.31
CA LYS A 224 8.09 -18.80 -26.55
C LYS A 224 7.43 -17.45 -26.28
N LEU A 225 8.19 -16.44 -25.86
CA LEU A 225 7.66 -15.09 -25.62
C LEU A 225 7.21 -14.43 -26.92
N SER A 226 7.88 -14.66 -28.04
CA SER A 226 7.44 -14.17 -29.36
C SER A 226 6.14 -14.82 -29.81
N GLU A 227 5.88 -16.06 -29.44
CA GLU A 227 4.61 -16.75 -29.70
C GLU A 227 3.48 -16.19 -28.82
N ILE A 228 3.75 -16.00 -27.52
CA ILE A 228 2.77 -15.45 -26.55
C ILE A 228 2.35 -14.02 -26.93
N PHE A 229 3.30 -13.17 -27.30
CA PHE A 229 3.09 -11.75 -27.63
C PHE A 229 3.12 -11.47 -29.14
N LYS A 230 2.76 -12.45 -29.96
CA LYS A 230 2.83 -12.34 -31.42
C LYS A 230 2.05 -11.14 -31.98
N GLU A 231 0.88 -10.88 -31.42
CA GLU A 231 0.03 -9.77 -31.86
C GLU A 231 0.64 -8.42 -31.48
N GLU A 232 1.14 -8.31 -30.25
CA GLU A 232 1.75 -7.08 -29.74
C GLU A 232 3.09 -6.77 -30.40
N LEU A 233 3.84 -7.79 -30.77
CA LEU A 233 5.11 -7.65 -31.51
C LEU A 233 4.90 -7.27 -32.98
N ASP A 234 3.74 -7.60 -33.58
CA ASP A 234 3.33 -7.17 -34.93
C ASP A 234 4.42 -7.43 -36.00
N GLY A 235 4.96 -8.64 -35.97
CA GLY A 235 6.03 -9.08 -36.90
C GLY A 235 7.44 -8.64 -36.52
N HIS A 236 7.64 -7.88 -35.44
CA HIS A 236 9.00 -7.51 -34.98
C HIS A 236 9.61 -8.60 -34.11
N GLY A 237 10.94 -8.67 -34.10
CA GLY A 237 11.68 -9.65 -33.31
C GLY A 237 12.03 -9.18 -31.91
N LEU A 238 12.16 -10.13 -30.98
CA LEU A 238 12.78 -9.91 -29.68
C LEU A 238 14.30 -10.04 -29.76
N ILE A 239 15.01 -9.25 -28.97
CA ILE A 239 16.47 -9.17 -28.94
C ILE A 239 16.93 -9.44 -27.51
N SER A 240 17.97 -10.26 -27.37
CA SER A 240 18.59 -10.56 -26.10
C SER A 240 19.89 -9.77 -25.89
N ASN A 241 20.23 -9.56 -24.61
CA ASN A 241 21.50 -9.00 -24.18
C ASN A 241 21.93 -9.66 -22.86
N LYS A 242 22.36 -10.91 -22.92
CA LYS A 242 22.66 -11.76 -21.76
C LYS A 242 21.45 -11.86 -20.83
N SER A 243 20.28 -12.07 -21.45
CA SER A 243 18.97 -12.00 -20.79
C SER A 243 18.57 -13.35 -20.21
N HIS A 244 18.35 -13.42 -18.92
CA HIS A 244 17.94 -14.63 -18.21
C HIS A 244 16.77 -14.32 -17.29
N TRP A 245 15.90 -15.32 -17.06
CA TRP A 245 14.85 -15.24 -16.06
C TRP A 245 15.45 -15.08 -14.66
N ARG A 246 14.92 -14.13 -13.90
CA ARG A 246 15.40 -13.75 -12.58
C ARG A 246 14.22 -13.42 -11.66
N GLN A 247 14.51 -13.39 -10.37
CA GLN A 247 13.63 -12.78 -9.36
C GLN A 247 14.27 -11.48 -8.90
N PHE A 248 13.44 -10.51 -8.54
CA PHE A 248 13.94 -9.21 -8.12
C PHE A 248 14.34 -9.25 -6.64
N PRO A 249 15.58 -8.89 -6.27
CA PRO A 249 15.98 -8.76 -4.88
C PRO A 249 15.67 -7.36 -4.37
N THR A 250 14.87 -7.25 -3.33
CA THR A 250 14.72 -6.02 -2.56
C THR A 250 15.82 -5.96 -1.50
N ILE A 251 16.73 -5.01 -1.67
CA ILE A 251 17.90 -4.80 -0.82
C ILE A 251 17.67 -3.56 0.04
N THR A 252 17.90 -3.71 1.34
CA THR A 252 17.87 -2.62 2.32
C THR A 252 19.09 -2.71 3.24
N ASN A 253 19.58 -1.56 3.70
CA ASN A 253 20.68 -1.49 4.64
C ASN A 253 20.34 -0.54 5.78
N GLU A 254 20.58 -0.97 7.03
CA GLU A 254 20.34 -0.16 8.22
C GLU A 254 21.32 1.00 8.33
N LYS A 255 22.57 0.78 7.91
CA LYS A 255 23.64 1.79 7.79
C LYS A 255 24.16 1.81 6.37
N TRP A 256 24.53 2.98 5.89
CA TRP A 256 25.03 3.13 4.52
C TRP A 256 26.54 3.35 4.43
N HIS A 257 27.22 3.43 5.55
CA HIS A 257 28.66 3.61 5.61
C HIS A 257 29.31 2.81 6.74
N LYS A 258 30.60 2.55 6.57
CA LYS A 258 31.50 1.94 7.55
C LYS A 258 32.91 2.45 7.28
N ASP A 259 33.62 2.96 8.30
CA ASP A 259 34.98 3.51 8.19
C ASP A 259 35.09 4.59 7.08
N ASN A 260 35.80 4.29 5.97
CA ASN A 260 35.89 5.17 4.80
C ASN A 260 35.06 4.65 3.61
N ILE A 261 34.21 3.63 3.81
CA ILE A 261 33.37 3.02 2.79
C ILE A 261 31.95 3.58 2.88
N VAL A 262 31.35 3.91 1.73
CA VAL A 262 29.96 4.32 1.62
C VAL A 262 29.25 3.62 0.46
N LEU A 263 28.03 3.16 0.69
CA LEU A 263 27.19 2.49 -0.31
C LEU A 263 26.44 3.51 -1.17
N LEU A 264 26.36 3.26 -2.49
CA LEU A 264 25.65 4.08 -3.48
C LEU A 264 24.93 3.18 -4.50
N GLY A 265 23.83 3.67 -5.06
CA GLY A 265 23.06 2.94 -6.09
C GLY A 265 22.45 1.64 -5.59
N ASP A 266 22.42 0.61 -6.45
CA ASP A 266 21.81 -0.69 -6.12
C ASP A 266 22.61 -1.49 -5.07
N ALA A 267 23.87 -1.17 -4.86
CA ALA A 267 24.62 -1.70 -3.73
C ALA A 267 24.02 -1.29 -2.39
N LYS A 268 23.45 -0.07 -2.32
CA LYS A 268 22.81 0.49 -1.13
C LYS A 268 21.35 0.06 -0.99
N ALA A 269 20.57 0.22 -2.05
CA ALA A 269 19.13 0.02 -2.00
C ALA A 269 18.57 -0.20 -3.41
N THR A 270 17.75 -1.21 -3.60
CA THR A 270 17.09 -1.48 -4.87
C THR A 270 15.65 -0.99 -4.86
N ALA A 271 15.14 -0.54 -6.00
CA ALA A 271 13.74 -0.22 -6.22
C ALA A 271 13.23 -1.00 -7.42
N HIS A 272 12.09 -1.69 -7.27
CA HIS A 272 11.53 -2.53 -8.34
C HIS A 272 11.33 -1.71 -9.62
N TYR A 273 11.62 -2.33 -10.77
CA TYR A 273 11.63 -1.68 -12.09
C TYR A 273 10.25 -1.15 -12.52
N SER A 274 9.16 -1.69 -11.96
CA SER A 274 7.77 -1.30 -12.31
C SER A 274 7.41 0.17 -12.06
N ILE A 275 8.24 0.91 -11.31
CA ILE A 275 8.07 2.36 -11.11
C ILE A 275 9.13 3.20 -11.83
N GLY A 276 10.04 2.58 -12.59
CA GLY A 276 11.06 3.27 -13.40
C GLY A 276 12.03 4.15 -12.60
N SER A 277 12.32 3.83 -11.34
CA SER A 277 13.03 4.78 -10.44
C SER A 277 14.47 4.36 -10.07
N GLY A 278 14.99 3.22 -10.50
CA GLY A 278 16.29 2.71 -10.07
C GLY A 278 17.46 3.64 -10.44
N THR A 279 17.59 4.00 -11.71
CA THR A 279 18.64 4.92 -12.19
C THR A 279 18.49 6.31 -11.61
N LYS A 280 17.25 6.84 -11.56
CA LYS A 280 16.92 8.10 -10.89
C LYS A 280 17.42 8.11 -9.45
N LEU A 281 17.09 7.08 -8.68
CA LEU A 281 17.45 6.98 -7.27
C LEU A 281 18.98 6.96 -7.08
N ALA A 282 19.69 6.22 -7.94
CA ALA A 282 21.16 6.15 -7.91
C ALA A 282 21.78 7.52 -8.17
N MET A 283 21.31 8.26 -9.18
CA MET A 283 21.86 9.56 -9.56
C MET A 283 21.51 10.67 -8.55
N GLU A 284 20.29 10.71 -8.01
CA GLU A 284 19.93 11.64 -6.93
C GLU A 284 20.76 11.38 -5.65
N CYS A 285 21.05 10.13 -5.36
CA CYS A 285 21.93 9.80 -4.24
C CYS A 285 23.39 10.16 -4.52
N ALA A 286 23.83 10.07 -5.77
CA ALA A 286 25.16 10.53 -6.20
C ALA A 286 25.33 12.04 -6.00
N ILE A 287 24.30 12.83 -6.36
CA ILE A 287 24.27 14.29 -6.10
C ILE A 287 24.45 14.56 -4.61
N ALA A 288 23.64 13.96 -3.76
CA ALA A 288 23.67 14.21 -2.32
C ALA A 288 24.98 13.75 -1.67
N LEU A 289 25.57 12.64 -2.12
CA LEU A 289 26.88 12.18 -1.64
C LEU A 289 27.98 13.14 -2.09
N ALA A 290 27.96 13.60 -3.34
CA ALA A 290 28.90 14.58 -3.86
C ALA A 290 28.82 15.89 -3.07
N ASP A 291 27.63 16.45 -2.85
CA ASP A 291 27.43 17.64 -2.03
C ASP A 291 27.99 17.46 -0.61
N SER A 292 27.79 16.28 -0.02
CA SER A 292 28.31 15.99 1.34
C SER A 292 29.84 15.90 1.36
N VAL A 293 30.45 15.24 0.39
CA VAL A 293 31.91 15.14 0.25
C VAL A 293 32.55 16.50 -0.01
N ILE A 294 31.92 17.32 -0.84
CA ILE A 294 32.36 18.70 -1.14
C ILE A 294 32.29 19.58 0.11
N ALA A 295 31.18 19.48 0.86
CA ALA A 295 30.96 20.31 2.05
C ALA A 295 31.88 19.98 3.22
N PHE A 296 32.19 18.71 3.44
CA PHE A 296 32.94 18.26 4.61
C PHE A 296 34.40 17.83 4.31
N GLY A 297 34.81 17.79 3.06
CA GLY A 297 36.19 17.53 2.63
C GLY A 297 36.73 16.18 3.13
N THR A 298 37.71 16.19 4.02
CA THR A 298 38.30 14.94 4.58
C THR A 298 37.57 14.42 5.82
N ASP A 299 36.61 15.16 6.38
CA ASP A 299 35.76 14.68 7.49
C ASP A 299 34.68 13.73 6.97
N LYS A 300 35.11 12.50 6.66
CA LYS A 300 34.26 11.48 6.05
C LYS A 300 33.06 11.10 6.91
N GLN A 301 33.23 11.11 8.25
CA GLN A 301 32.12 10.77 9.15
C GLN A 301 30.96 11.76 9.00
N LYS A 302 31.26 13.06 9.04
CA LYS A 302 30.23 14.09 8.84
C LYS A 302 29.64 14.05 7.42
N ALA A 303 30.46 13.80 6.40
CA ALA A 303 30.00 13.67 5.03
C ALA A 303 28.98 12.53 4.89
N PHE A 304 29.26 11.36 5.47
CA PHE A 304 28.37 10.19 5.40
C PHE A 304 27.09 10.38 6.20
N GLU A 305 27.18 10.90 7.42
CA GLU A 305 26.00 11.22 8.24
C GLU A 305 25.09 12.24 7.56
N HIS A 306 25.68 13.26 6.94
CA HIS A 306 24.93 14.27 6.18
C HIS A 306 24.24 13.67 4.95
N TYR A 307 24.95 12.86 4.16
CA TYR A 307 24.38 12.13 3.03
C TYR A 307 23.20 11.24 3.43
N GLU A 308 23.36 10.49 4.48
CA GLU A 308 22.35 9.58 5.01
C GLU A 308 21.12 10.35 5.50
N LYS A 309 21.32 11.44 6.22
CA LYS A 309 20.25 12.35 6.68
C LYS A 309 19.47 12.97 5.53
N LEU A 310 20.13 13.37 4.45
CA LEU A 310 19.48 13.98 3.29
C LEU A 310 18.63 12.97 2.49
N ARG A 311 19.07 11.72 2.41
CA ARG A 311 18.49 10.77 1.44
C ARG A 311 17.67 9.64 2.03
N ARG A 312 17.88 9.26 3.29
CA ARG A 312 17.26 8.07 3.88
C ARG A 312 15.74 8.07 3.71
N ASN A 313 15.08 9.09 4.17
CA ASN A 313 13.61 9.18 4.10
C ASN A 313 13.09 9.06 2.66
N ARG A 314 13.75 9.74 1.70
CA ARG A 314 13.33 9.70 0.28
C ARG A 314 13.55 8.33 -0.35
N VAL A 315 14.68 7.68 -0.04
CA VAL A 315 14.97 6.30 -0.48
C VAL A 315 13.93 5.33 0.03
N GLU A 316 13.63 5.38 1.33
CA GLU A 316 12.63 4.51 1.96
C GLU A 316 11.22 4.73 1.37
N GLN A 317 10.84 5.99 1.10
CA GLN A 317 9.58 6.31 0.43
C GLN A 317 9.50 5.76 -1.00
N ILE A 318 10.59 5.82 -1.76
CA ILE A 318 10.63 5.27 -3.13
C ILE A 318 10.60 3.75 -3.08
N GLN A 319 11.38 3.12 -2.20
CA GLN A 319 11.34 1.66 -2.02
C GLN A 319 9.95 1.18 -1.59
N HIS A 320 9.30 1.88 -0.65
CA HIS A 320 7.94 1.55 -0.24
C HIS A 320 6.96 1.63 -1.42
N ALA A 321 7.02 2.68 -2.24
CA ALA A 321 6.16 2.81 -3.42
C ALA A 321 6.45 1.73 -4.47
N ALA A 322 7.73 1.36 -4.64
CA ALA A 322 8.14 0.27 -5.52
C ALA A 322 7.63 -1.08 -5.04
N ASN A 323 7.71 -1.35 -3.72
CA ASN A 323 7.20 -2.58 -3.14
C ASN A 323 5.66 -2.67 -3.23
N VAL A 324 4.93 -1.57 -3.05
CA VAL A 324 3.47 -1.53 -3.26
C VAL A 324 3.10 -1.80 -4.72
N SER A 325 3.89 -1.29 -5.67
CA SER A 325 3.70 -1.58 -7.10
C SER A 325 4.03 -3.04 -7.44
N LEU A 326 5.10 -3.56 -6.86
CA LEU A 326 5.50 -4.97 -7.00
C LEU A 326 4.40 -5.92 -6.49
N ASP A 327 3.90 -5.69 -5.27
CA ASP A 327 2.81 -6.46 -4.67
C ASP A 327 1.57 -6.51 -5.59
N TRP A 328 1.27 -5.42 -6.29
CA TRP A 328 0.18 -5.41 -7.28
C TRP A 328 0.47 -6.35 -8.46
N PHE A 329 1.70 -6.38 -9.01
CA PHE A 329 2.06 -7.28 -10.11
C PHE A 329 2.14 -8.74 -9.66
N GLU A 330 2.64 -9.02 -8.47
CA GLU A 330 2.65 -10.37 -7.89
C GLU A 330 1.23 -10.94 -7.68
N ASN A 331 0.23 -10.06 -7.60
CA ASN A 331 -1.18 -10.41 -7.47
C ASN A 331 -2.02 -10.04 -8.71
N MET A 332 -1.41 -9.87 -9.89
CA MET A 332 -2.12 -9.38 -11.09
C MET A 332 -3.27 -10.25 -11.54
N GLU A 333 -3.19 -11.58 -11.37
CA GLU A 333 -4.26 -12.53 -11.72
C GLU A 333 -5.59 -12.15 -11.08
N ARG A 334 -5.56 -11.70 -9.84
CA ARG A 334 -6.74 -11.23 -9.10
C ARG A 334 -7.36 -10.00 -9.77
N HIS A 335 -6.54 -9.10 -10.30
CA HIS A 335 -6.99 -7.86 -10.94
C HIS A 335 -7.48 -8.06 -12.38
N MET A 336 -7.04 -9.12 -13.06
CA MET A 336 -7.51 -9.45 -14.41
C MET A 336 -9.02 -9.70 -14.49
N GLN A 337 -9.68 -9.97 -13.36
CA GLN A 337 -11.14 -10.19 -13.30
C GLN A 337 -11.97 -8.91 -13.38
N HIS A 338 -11.34 -7.74 -13.21
CA HIS A 338 -12.04 -6.45 -13.27
C HIS A 338 -12.40 -6.06 -14.71
N ASP A 339 -13.45 -5.25 -14.87
CA ASP A 339 -13.73 -4.58 -16.15
C ASP A 339 -12.51 -3.80 -16.62
N PHE A 340 -12.37 -3.65 -17.95
CA PHE A 340 -11.10 -3.17 -18.52
C PHE A 340 -10.71 -1.77 -18.01
N MET A 341 -11.67 -0.83 -17.91
CA MET A 341 -11.36 0.52 -17.42
C MET A 341 -11.00 0.53 -15.94
N GLN A 342 -11.65 -0.28 -15.12
CA GLN A 342 -11.30 -0.46 -13.71
C GLN A 342 -9.90 -1.08 -13.57
N PHE A 343 -9.57 -2.07 -14.40
CA PHE A 343 -8.25 -2.68 -14.46
C PHE A 343 -7.18 -1.64 -14.83
N ALA A 344 -7.39 -0.87 -15.91
CA ALA A 344 -6.47 0.18 -16.34
C ALA A 344 -6.25 1.26 -15.26
N PHE A 345 -7.33 1.65 -14.57
CA PHE A 345 -7.25 2.55 -13.43
C PHE A 345 -6.44 1.94 -12.29
N GLY A 346 -6.59 0.65 -12.04
CA GLY A 346 -5.79 -0.14 -11.10
C GLY A 346 -4.30 -0.10 -11.40
N VAL A 347 -3.92 -0.31 -12.67
CA VAL A 347 -2.53 -0.21 -13.16
C VAL A 347 -1.95 1.18 -12.87
N MET A 348 -2.71 2.25 -13.15
CA MET A 348 -2.24 3.63 -12.96
C MET A 348 -2.07 4.01 -11.48
N THR A 349 -2.93 3.52 -10.61
CA THR A 349 -2.97 3.92 -9.18
C THR A 349 -2.31 2.91 -8.25
N ARG A 350 -1.73 1.81 -8.76
CA ARG A 350 -1.17 0.69 -8.00
C ARG A 350 -0.18 1.09 -6.92
N ALA A 351 0.68 2.06 -7.19
CA ALA A 351 1.71 2.53 -6.25
C ALA A 351 1.21 3.52 -5.20
N LYS A 352 -0.10 3.81 -5.14
CA LYS A 352 -0.76 4.76 -4.21
C LYS A 352 -0.26 6.22 -4.29
N LYS A 353 0.62 6.55 -5.23
CA LYS A 353 1.08 7.93 -5.47
C LYS A 353 0.16 8.70 -6.41
N VAL A 354 -0.31 8.01 -7.42
CA VAL A 354 -1.28 8.51 -8.39
C VAL A 354 -2.68 8.19 -7.86
N THR A 355 -3.58 9.16 -7.89
CA THR A 355 -4.95 9.09 -7.38
C THR A 355 -5.93 9.49 -8.46
N PHE A 356 -7.23 9.36 -8.18
CA PHE A 356 -8.29 9.77 -9.10
C PHE A 356 -8.17 11.26 -9.49
N GLU A 357 -8.04 12.18 -8.51
CA GLU A 357 -7.84 13.61 -8.80
C GLU A 357 -6.54 13.88 -9.59
N ASN A 358 -5.47 13.17 -9.25
CA ASN A 358 -4.20 13.34 -9.94
C ASN A 358 -4.29 12.92 -11.41
N LEU A 359 -5.01 11.84 -11.70
CA LEU A 359 -5.27 11.41 -13.08
C LEU A 359 -6.22 12.37 -13.80
N ALA A 360 -7.27 12.86 -13.13
CA ALA A 360 -8.20 13.82 -13.71
C ALA A 360 -7.51 15.12 -14.17
N LEU A 361 -6.45 15.55 -13.47
CA LEU A 361 -5.62 16.68 -13.88
C LEU A 361 -4.77 16.41 -15.12
N ARG A 362 -4.48 15.14 -15.43
CA ARG A 362 -3.69 14.70 -16.57
C ARG A 362 -4.58 14.36 -17.76
N ASP A 363 -5.56 13.53 -17.51
CA ASP A 363 -6.51 12.99 -18.47
C ASP A 363 -7.91 12.90 -17.86
N GLN A 364 -8.69 13.97 -17.99
CA GLN A 364 -10.05 14.03 -17.50
C GLN A 364 -10.95 13.00 -18.20
N SER A 365 -10.76 12.81 -19.53
CA SER A 365 -11.56 11.89 -20.33
C SER A 365 -11.45 10.44 -19.84
N PHE A 366 -10.23 10.02 -19.48
CA PHE A 366 -10.00 8.70 -18.90
C PHE A 366 -10.75 8.53 -17.57
N THR A 367 -10.61 9.49 -16.66
CA THR A 367 -11.24 9.41 -15.33
C THR A 367 -12.77 9.50 -15.40
N GLU A 368 -13.32 10.24 -16.34
CA GLU A 368 -14.77 10.28 -16.60
C GLU A 368 -15.30 8.93 -17.11
N LYS A 369 -14.56 8.22 -17.97
CA LYS A 369 -14.92 6.86 -18.41
C LYS A 369 -14.91 5.88 -17.23
N VAL A 370 -13.86 5.88 -16.43
CA VAL A 370 -13.75 5.02 -15.22
C VAL A 370 -14.94 5.25 -14.28
N LEU A 371 -15.27 6.51 -14.01
CA LEU A 371 -16.39 6.86 -13.13
C LEU A 371 -17.75 6.47 -13.74
N THR A 372 -17.90 6.62 -15.04
CA THR A 372 -19.14 6.26 -15.76
C THR A 372 -19.38 4.76 -15.71
N GLU A 373 -18.35 3.94 -15.96
CA GLU A 373 -18.46 2.48 -15.86
C GLU A 373 -18.75 2.04 -14.42
N PHE A 374 -18.06 2.61 -13.43
CA PHE A 374 -18.36 2.34 -12.04
C PHE A 374 -19.81 2.65 -11.67
N ASN A 375 -20.33 3.80 -12.09
CA ASN A 375 -21.71 4.21 -11.82
C ASN A 375 -22.71 3.29 -12.50
N SER A 376 -22.44 2.86 -13.73
CA SER A 376 -23.29 1.92 -14.48
C SER A 376 -23.33 0.54 -13.81
N ALA A 377 -22.20 0.01 -13.40
CA ALA A 377 -22.09 -1.29 -12.72
C ALA A 377 -22.76 -1.31 -11.34
N ASN A 378 -22.81 -0.17 -10.65
CA ASN A 378 -23.33 -0.06 -9.28
C ASN A 378 -24.77 0.48 -9.16
N GLY A 379 -25.50 0.72 -10.24
CA GLY A 379 -26.91 1.12 -10.16
C GLY A 379 -27.35 2.21 -11.13
N ASN A 380 -26.61 2.45 -12.21
CA ASN A 380 -26.88 3.47 -13.23
C ASN A 380 -27.08 4.88 -12.63
N PHE A 381 -26.17 5.30 -11.77
CA PHE A 381 -26.23 6.60 -11.14
C PHE A 381 -26.00 7.74 -12.15
N LYS A 382 -26.47 8.94 -11.78
CA LYS A 382 -26.30 10.14 -12.60
C LYS A 382 -24.82 10.33 -13.00
N PHE A 383 -24.61 10.70 -14.26
CA PHE A 383 -23.28 11.04 -14.76
C PHE A 383 -22.55 12.02 -13.82
N GLY A 384 -21.30 11.73 -13.53
CA GLY A 384 -20.47 12.54 -12.63
C GLY A 384 -20.72 12.34 -11.13
N THR A 385 -21.59 11.38 -10.71
CA THR A 385 -21.72 11.06 -9.27
C THR A 385 -20.41 10.48 -8.74
N PRO A 386 -19.74 11.11 -7.74
CA PRO A 386 -18.50 10.58 -7.17
C PRO A 386 -18.73 9.21 -6.53
N ALA A 387 -17.79 8.29 -6.69
CA ALA A 387 -17.93 6.90 -6.22
C ALA A 387 -18.30 6.81 -4.72
N ALA A 388 -17.71 7.67 -3.91
CA ALA A 388 -17.96 7.74 -2.46
C ALA A 388 -19.44 8.05 -2.11
N PHE A 389 -20.16 8.75 -2.98
CA PHE A 389 -21.55 9.18 -2.74
C PHE A 389 -22.57 8.33 -3.46
N THR A 390 -22.16 7.21 -4.06
CA THR A 390 -23.10 6.22 -4.59
C THR A 390 -23.71 5.40 -3.43
N PRO A 391 -25.01 5.09 -3.48
CA PRO A 391 -25.64 4.18 -2.52
C PRO A 391 -25.00 2.79 -2.52
N PHE A 392 -25.16 2.06 -1.40
CA PHE A 392 -24.74 0.67 -1.30
C PHE A 392 -25.74 -0.12 -0.46
N SER A 393 -26.05 -1.34 -0.87
CA SER A 393 -27.04 -2.18 -0.18
C SER A 393 -26.41 -3.43 0.39
N LEU A 394 -26.77 -3.75 1.63
CA LEU A 394 -26.44 -5.01 2.31
C LEU A 394 -27.75 -5.59 2.86
N ARG A 395 -28.20 -6.73 2.34
CA ARG A 395 -29.55 -7.27 2.60
C ARG A 395 -30.65 -6.22 2.46
N GLY A 396 -31.48 -6.02 3.48
CA GLY A 396 -32.51 -5.00 3.54
C GLY A 396 -32.03 -3.59 3.90
N MET A 397 -30.75 -3.41 4.26
CA MET A 397 -30.19 -2.12 4.62
C MET A 397 -29.61 -1.38 3.41
N GLN A 398 -30.10 -0.17 3.14
CA GLN A 398 -29.56 0.70 2.11
C GLN A 398 -28.78 1.86 2.75
N LEU A 399 -27.53 2.04 2.33
CA LEU A 399 -26.66 3.15 2.71
C LEU A 399 -26.74 4.24 1.65
N LYS A 400 -26.83 5.51 2.08
CA LYS A 400 -26.88 6.68 1.18
C LYS A 400 -25.55 7.03 0.53
N ASN A 401 -24.45 6.57 1.09
CA ASN A 401 -23.07 6.70 0.56
C ASN A 401 -22.17 5.62 1.16
N ARG A 402 -20.93 5.55 0.67
CA ARG A 402 -19.96 4.49 1.00
C ARG A 402 -18.99 4.85 2.12
N ILE A 403 -19.23 5.95 2.86
CA ILE A 403 -18.36 6.43 3.94
C ILE A 403 -18.91 5.94 5.27
N VAL A 404 -18.08 5.24 6.03
CA VAL A 404 -18.41 4.62 7.29
C VAL A 404 -17.61 5.25 8.44
N MET A 405 -18.23 5.46 9.58
CA MET A 405 -17.52 5.77 10.82
C MET A 405 -17.01 4.47 11.42
N ALA A 406 -15.68 4.35 11.56
CA ALA A 406 -15.03 3.19 12.17
C ALA A 406 -15.35 3.08 13.68
N PRO A 407 -15.39 1.87 14.25
CA PRO A 407 -15.51 1.68 15.69
C PRO A 407 -14.31 2.29 16.43
N MET A 408 -14.57 3.22 17.34
CA MET A 408 -13.56 3.95 18.11
C MET A 408 -13.97 4.09 19.55
N GLY A 409 -13.26 3.43 20.47
CA GLY A 409 -13.54 3.47 21.91
C GLY A 409 -13.58 4.89 22.45
N GLN A 410 -14.67 5.26 23.10
CA GLN A 410 -14.84 6.54 23.75
C GLN A 410 -14.46 6.48 25.24
N TYR A 411 -14.56 5.29 25.84
CA TYR A 411 -14.25 5.04 27.25
C TYR A 411 -14.97 5.98 28.20
N SER A 412 -16.20 6.41 27.87
CA SER A 412 -17.00 7.40 28.59
C SER A 412 -18.28 6.83 29.17
N ALA A 413 -18.44 5.50 29.15
CA ALA A 413 -19.59 4.82 29.73
C ALA A 413 -19.38 4.57 31.21
N GLU A 414 -20.48 4.61 32.00
CA GLU A 414 -20.51 4.26 33.42
C GLU A 414 -21.25 2.93 33.61
N SER A 415 -20.57 1.91 34.13
CA SER A 415 -21.16 0.57 34.30
C SER A 415 -21.75 0.00 33.00
N GLY A 416 -21.14 0.34 31.84
CA GLY A 416 -21.61 -0.04 30.53
C GLY A 416 -22.75 0.81 29.94
N LEU A 417 -23.28 1.77 30.70
CA LEU A 417 -24.33 2.67 30.23
C LEU A 417 -23.75 3.80 29.38
N VAL A 418 -24.27 3.94 28.16
CA VAL A 418 -23.98 5.07 27.28
C VAL A 418 -24.70 6.34 27.84
N SER A 419 -24.15 7.50 27.51
CA SER A 419 -24.56 8.80 28.07
C SER A 419 -24.77 9.83 26.97
N ASP A 420 -25.05 11.07 27.34
CA ASP A 420 -25.15 12.20 26.43
C ASP A 420 -23.87 12.39 25.57
N TRP A 421 -22.70 12.03 26.11
CA TRP A 421 -21.46 12.00 25.30
C TRP A 421 -21.62 11.18 24.04
N HIS A 422 -22.17 9.97 24.17
CA HIS A 422 -22.35 9.03 23.04
C HIS A 422 -23.43 9.55 22.08
N LEU A 423 -24.53 10.15 22.62
CA LEU A 423 -25.55 10.77 21.79
C LEU A 423 -24.99 11.92 20.95
N VAL A 424 -24.21 12.82 21.53
CA VAL A 424 -23.55 13.92 20.82
C VAL A 424 -22.51 13.36 19.81
N HIS A 425 -21.73 12.38 20.24
CA HIS A 425 -20.68 11.78 19.41
C HIS A 425 -21.25 11.14 18.15
N TYR A 426 -22.21 10.23 18.27
CA TYR A 426 -22.80 9.53 17.12
C TYR A 426 -23.79 10.43 16.36
N GLY A 427 -24.57 11.23 17.05
CA GLY A 427 -25.54 12.14 16.47
C GLY A 427 -24.90 13.21 15.56
N ALA A 428 -23.76 13.78 15.96
CA ALA A 428 -23.03 14.75 15.15
C ALA A 428 -22.53 14.14 13.83
N ARG A 429 -22.03 12.88 13.82
CA ARG A 429 -21.59 12.19 12.60
C ARG A 429 -22.75 11.80 11.70
N ALA A 430 -23.89 11.42 12.28
CA ALA A 430 -25.11 11.13 11.53
C ALA A 430 -25.63 12.38 10.79
N THR A 431 -25.77 13.52 11.47
CA THR A 431 -26.14 14.80 10.85
C THR A 431 -25.03 15.33 9.93
N GLY A 432 -23.79 14.99 10.23
CA GLY A 432 -22.61 15.24 9.41
C GLY A 432 -22.56 14.49 8.08
N GLY A 433 -23.50 13.55 7.84
CA GLY A 433 -23.69 12.94 6.52
C GLY A 433 -23.07 11.58 6.29
N VAL A 434 -22.47 10.94 7.30
CA VAL A 434 -21.93 9.58 7.22
C VAL A 434 -23.00 8.58 6.75
N GLY A 435 -22.63 7.61 5.90
CA GLY A 435 -23.56 6.57 5.43
C GLY A 435 -23.90 5.54 6.50
N LEU A 436 -22.90 5.05 7.19
CA LEU A 436 -23.01 4.07 8.28
C LEU A 436 -22.14 4.48 9.45
N ILE A 437 -22.66 4.37 10.66
CA ILE A 437 -21.91 4.50 11.91
C ILE A 437 -21.75 3.09 12.48
N ILE A 438 -20.52 2.67 12.80
CA ILE A 438 -20.28 1.48 13.62
C ILE A 438 -19.83 1.98 14.99
N THR A 439 -20.57 1.61 16.03
CA THR A 439 -20.26 2.06 17.40
C THR A 439 -18.91 1.52 17.86
N GLU A 440 -18.35 2.14 18.89
CA GLU A 440 -17.23 1.54 19.62
C GLU A 440 -17.53 0.09 20.03
N MET A 441 -16.45 -0.69 20.27
CA MET A 441 -16.60 -2.02 20.84
C MET A 441 -17.51 -1.97 22.07
N THR A 442 -18.67 -2.58 21.93
CA THR A 442 -19.69 -2.67 22.97
C THR A 442 -19.60 -4.06 23.59
N ALA A 443 -19.31 -4.09 24.91
CA ALA A 443 -19.09 -5.33 25.62
C ALA A 443 -20.39 -6.13 25.79
N ILE A 444 -20.31 -7.43 25.55
CA ILE A 444 -21.43 -8.38 25.71
C ILE A 444 -21.71 -8.72 27.18
N SER A 445 -20.76 -8.43 28.07
CA SER A 445 -20.85 -8.69 29.51
C SER A 445 -19.94 -7.77 30.32
N LYS A 446 -20.06 -7.79 31.64
CA LYS A 446 -19.21 -7.00 32.55
C LYS A 446 -17.73 -7.34 32.40
N THR A 447 -17.41 -8.61 32.19
CA THR A 447 -16.03 -9.12 32.01
C THR A 447 -15.54 -8.98 30.57
N GLY A 448 -16.44 -8.73 29.64
CA GLY A 448 -16.09 -8.47 28.23
C GLY A 448 -15.49 -7.10 27.96
N ARG A 449 -15.52 -6.16 28.91
CA ARG A 449 -14.99 -4.81 28.75
C ARG A 449 -13.47 -4.78 28.65
N ILE A 450 -12.94 -3.81 27.91
CA ILE A 450 -11.50 -3.50 27.91
C ILE A 450 -11.16 -2.72 29.19
N THR A 451 -11.93 -1.67 29.47
CA THR A 451 -11.79 -0.78 30.63
C THR A 451 -13.12 -0.62 31.34
N LEU A 452 -13.12 -0.02 32.53
CA LEU A 452 -14.37 0.32 33.24
C LEU A 452 -15.24 1.33 32.48
N GLY A 453 -14.66 2.13 31.58
CA GLY A 453 -15.34 3.11 30.74
C GLY A 453 -15.93 2.58 29.43
N CYS A 454 -15.85 1.28 29.15
CA CYS A 454 -16.44 0.70 27.93
C CYS A 454 -17.96 0.65 27.99
N ALA A 455 -18.59 0.95 26.85
CA ALA A 455 -20.02 0.70 26.63
C ALA A 455 -20.35 -0.80 26.68
N GLY A 456 -21.59 -1.14 27.01
CA GLY A 456 -22.10 -2.50 27.05
C GLY A 456 -23.56 -2.59 26.62
N ILE A 457 -24.03 -3.84 26.41
CA ILE A 457 -25.41 -4.11 26.01
C ILE A 457 -25.94 -5.45 26.60
N TRP A 458 -25.58 -5.75 27.83
CA TRP A 458 -25.97 -7.01 28.51
C TRP A 458 -27.18 -6.86 29.45
N SER A 459 -27.85 -5.69 29.47
CA SER A 459 -29.00 -5.42 30.36
C SER A 459 -30.01 -4.49 29.73
N ASP A 460 -31.29 -4.57 30.16
CA ASP A 460 -32.40 -3.74 29.68
C ASP A 460 -32.12 -2.25 29.79
N LYS A 461 -31.47 -1.81 30.89
CA LYS A 461 -31.11 -0.40 31.09
C LYS A 461 -30.17 0.10 29.97
N GLN A 462 -29.25 -0.74 29.52
CA GLN A 462 -28.34 -0.42 28.42
C GLN A 462 -29.06 -0.43 27.07
N VAL A 463 -30.04 -1.32 26.89
CA VAL A 463 -30.91 -1.35 25.69
C VAL A 463 -31.66 -0.04 25.58
N VAL A 464 -32.31 0.43 26.67
CA VAL A 464 -33.03 1.71 26.69
C VAL A 464 -32.10 2.89 26.38
N ALA A 465 -30.90 2.91 26.95
CA ALA A 465 -29.94 3.98 26.71
C ALA A 465 -29.45 4.00 25.22
N TRP A 466 -29.16 2.85 24.65
CA TRP A 466 -28.80 2.74 23.23
C TRP A 466 -29.95 3.10 22.30
N LYS A 467 -31.19 2.72 22.66
CA LYS A 467 -32.38 3.06 21.88
C LYS A 467 -32.59 4.57 21.73
N GLN A 468 -32.25 5.37 22.72
CA GLN A 468 -32.31 6.84 22.61
C GLN A 468 -31.36 7.34 21.49
N ILE A 469 -30.22 6.74 21.34
CA ILE A 469 -29.24 7.11 20.31
C ILE A 469 -29.69 6.67 18.91
N THR A 470 -30.16 5.42 18.79
CA THR A 470 -30.64 4.91 17.50
C THR A 470 -31.88 5.66 17.02
N ASP A 471 -32.85 5.91 17.90
CA ASP A 471 -34.05 6.71 17.62
C ASP A 471 -33.70 8.16 17.18
N PHE A 472 -32.72 8.80 17.83
CA PHE A 472 -32.26 10.13 17.45
C PHE A 472 -31.66 10.11 16.02
N ILE A 473 -30.81 9.15 15.71
CA ILE A 473 -30.15 9.02 14.41
C ILE A 473 -31.18 8.77 13.31
N HIS A 474 -32.08 7.82 13.49
CA HIS A 474 -33.14 7.50 12.52
C HIS A 474 -34.10 8.64 12.28
N LYS A 475 -34.42 9.40 13.34
CA LYS A 475 -35.32 10.56 13.25
C LYS A 475 -34.70 11.76 12.54
N ASN A 476 -33.39 11.99 12.74
CA ASN A 476 -32.74 13.25 12.34
C ASN A 476 -31.77 13.11 11.16
N SER A 477 -31.59 11.90 10.63
CA SER A 477 -30.70 11.66 9.49
C SER A 477 -31.13 10.45 8.66
N LYS A 478 -30.54 10.29 7.46
CA LYS A 478 -30.62 9.06 6.66
C LYS A 478 -29.46 8.09 6.92
N SER A 479 -28.63 8.37 7.92
CA SER A 479 -27.52 7.50 8.31
C SER A 479 -28.02 6.22 8.95
N LYS A 480 -27.30 5.11 8.72
CA LYS A 480 -27.52 3.84 9.42
C LYS A 480 -26.56 3.71 10.58
N ILE A 481 -26.95 2.92 11.57
CA ILE A 481 -26.12 2.65 12.75
C ILE A 481 -26.01 1.15 13.03
N GLY A 482 -24.77 0.65 13.07
CA GLY A 482 -24.43 -0.70 13.50
C GLY A 482 -23.71 -0.71 14.84
N ILE A 483 -23.81 -1.80 15.55
CA ILE A 483 -23.12 -2.01 16.83
C ILE A 483 -22.02 -3.04 16.68
N GLN A 484 -20.80 -2.74 17.18
CA GLN A 484 -19.73 -3.73 17.27
C GLN A 484 -19.80 -4.46 18.60
N LEU A 485 -20.19 -5.73 18.59
CA LEU A 485 -20.25 -6.61 19.76
C LEU A 485 -18.91 -7.31 19.97
N GLY A 486 -18.39 -7.29 21.19
CA GLY A 486 -17.09 -7.85 21.48
C GLY A 486 -16.85 -8.24 22.93
N HIS A 487 -15.78 -9.02 23.10
CA HIS A 487 -15.21 -9.38 24.40
C HIS A 487 -13.69 -9.14 24.35
N SER A 488 -13.18 -8.40 25.31
CA SER A 488 -11.76 -7.97 25.35
C SER A 488 -10.76 -9.13 25.44
N GLY A 489 -11.18 -10.28 25.95
CA GLY A 489 -10.28 -11.42 26.13
C GLY A 489 -9.08 -11.05 27.00
N ARG A 490 -7.89 -11.44 26.56
CA ARG A 490 -6.60 -11.20 27.23
C ARG A 490 -6.16 -9.72 27.26
N LYS A 491 -6.92 -8.82 26.64
CA LYS A 491 -6.62 -7.36 26.58
C LYS A 491 -7.53 -6.52 27.47
N GLY A 492 -8.34 -7.15 28.28
CA GLY A 492 -9.24 -6.51 29.20
C GLY A 492 -8.63 -6.14 30.54
N SER A 493 -9.49 -5.65 31.45
CA SER A 493 -9.13 -5.33 32.85
C SER A 493 -7.98 -4.31 32.96
N VAL A 494 -8.00 -3.29 32.07
CA VAL A 494 -6.98 -2.23 32.03
C VAL A 494 -7.58 -0.85 32.27
N ASN A 495 -6.70 0.11 32.60
CA ASN A 495 -7.03 1.51 32.74
C ASN A 495 -7.48 2.13 31.41
N VAL A 496 -8.27 3.21 31.47
CA VAL A 496 -8.59 3.99 30.28
C VAL A 496 -7.32 4.61 29.66
N PRO A 497 -7.24 4.76 28.33
CA PRO A 497 -6.02 5.22 27.65
C PRO A 497 -5.49 6.58 28.12
N SER A 498 -6.36 7.46 28.64
CA SER A 498 -5.96 8.76 29.20
C SER A 498 -5.13 8.64 30.48
N VAL A 499 -5.23 7.53 31.21
CA VAL A 499 -4.43 7.23 32.39
C VAL A 499 -3.18 6.41 32.01
N GLY A 500 -3.29 5.59 30.96
CA GLY A 500 -2.22 4.78 30.41
C GLY A 500 -2.73 3.55 29.69
N SER A 501 -2.28 3.38 28.44
CA SER A 501 -2.71 2.25 27.61
C SER A 501 -2.10 0.92 28.04
N ASN A 502 -2.95 -0.11 28.19
CA ASN A 502 -2.59 -1.47 28.59
C ASN A 502 -1.90 -1.55 29.97
N ILE A 503 -2.28 -0.69 30.89
CA ILE A 503 -1.89 -0.78 32.29
C ILE A 503 -2.99 -1.53 33.03
N PRO A 504 -2.71 -2.68 33.65
CA PRO A 504 -3.71 -3.44 34.43
C PRO A 504 -4.38 -2.60 35.51
N LEU A 505 -5.64 -2.88 35.81
CA LEU A 505 -6.32 -2.30 36.93
C LEU A 505 -5.75 -2.86 38.25
N GLU A 506 -5.30 -1.99 39.14
CA GLU A 506 -4.82 -2.38 40.47
C GLU A 506 -5.99 -2.87 41.36
N ASN A 507 -7.16 -2.24 41.22
CA ASN A 507 -8.36 -2.57 41.94
C ASN A 507 -9.54 -2.72 40.97
N LYS A 508 -10.55 -3.50 41.36
CA LYS A 508 -11.75 -3.77 40.54
C LYS A 508 -11.45 -4.47 39.20
N GLY A 509 -10.28 -5.11 39.07
CA GLY A 509 -9.98 -5.98 37.93
C GLY A 509 -10.82 -7.27 37.95
N TRP A 510 -10.88 -7.91 36.80
CA TRP A 510 -11.55 -9.20 36.60
C TRP A 510 -10.64 -10.20 35.92
N GLU A 511 -10.98 -11.49 36.06
CA GLU A 511 -10.26 -12.58 35.42
C GLU A 511 -10.34 -12.45 33.89
N LEU A 512 -9.21 -12.60 33.22
CA LEU A 512 -9.10 -12.60 31.76
C LEU A 512 -9.22 -14.03 31.23
N ILE A 513 -9.83 -14.17 30.07
CA ILE A 513 -9.98 -15.43 29.34
C ILE A 513 -9.42 -15.30 27.92
N SER A 514 -8.92 -16.39 27.35
CA SER A 514 -8.37 -16.41 25.99
C SER A 514 -8.36 -17.84 25.44
N ALA A 515 -8.01 -17.99 24.15
CA ALA A 515 -7.79 -19.30 23.54
C ALA A 515 -6.66 -20.07 24.23
N SER A 516 -5.61 -19.38 24.66
CA SER A 516 -4.48 -19.96 25.40
C SER A 516 -4.00 -19.01 26.49
N PRO A 517 -3.27 -19.50 27.53
CA PRO A 517 -2.83 -18.69 28.66
C PRO A 517 -1.61 -17.82 28.33
N ILE A 518 -1.73 -16.99 27.27
CA ILE A 518 -0.68 -16.13 26.77
C ILE A 518 -1.06 -14.66 27.01
N PRO A 519 -0.36 -13.90 27.86
CA PRO A 519 -0.65 -12.51 28.10
C PRO A 519 -0.38 -11.64 26.87
N PHE A 520 -1.06 -10.51 26.72
CA PHE A 520 -0.80 -9.58 25.60
C PHE A 520 0.58 -8.91 25.71
N LYS A 521 1.01 -8.62 26.94
CA LYS A 521 2.33 -8.08 27.30
C LYS A 521 2.83 -8.76 28.57
N GLU A 522 4.13 -8.78 28.78
CA GLU A 522 4.76 -9.41 29.96
C GLU A 522 4.23 -8.90 31.30
N ASN A 523 3.86 -7.61 31.37
CA ASN A 523 3.34 -6.98 32.58
C ASN A 523 1.80 -7.11 32.76
N MET A 524 1.13 -7.84 31.85
CA MET A 524 -0.32 -8.08 31.97
C MET A 524 -0.62 -9.43 32.63
N PRO A 525 -1.79 -9.57 33.29
CA PRO A 525 -2.20 -10.84 33.83
C PRO A 525 -2.28 -11.94 32.77
N VAL A 526 -1.87 -13.15 33.14
CA VAL A 526 -2.02 -14.34 32.29
C VAL A 526 -3.50 -14.69 32.24
N PRO A 527 -4.14 -14.79 31.05
CA PRO A 527 -5.54 -15.16 30.95
C PRO A 527 -5.72 -16.65 31.24
N LYS A 528 -6.89 -17.02 31.76
CA LYS A 528 -7.34 -18.40 31.82
C LYS A 528 -7.55 -18.92 30.39
N GLU A 529 -7.04 -20.13 30.08
CA GLU A 529 -7.46 -20.84 28.87
C GLU A 529 -8.93 -21.26 29.02
N MET A 530 -9.76 -20.92 28.03
CA MET A 530 -11.18 -21.22 28.06
C MET A 530 -11.44 -22.73 28.02
N ASP A 531 -12.28 -23.19 28.91
CA ASP A 531 -12.86 -24.53 28.86
C ASP A 531 -14.23 -24.54 28.12
N SER A 532 -14.85 -25.68 27.97
CA SER A 532 -16.15 -25.82 27.29
C SER A 532 -17.26 -25.00 27.98
N ALA A 533 -17.25 -24.90 29.30
CA ALA A 533 -18.24 -24.11 30.03
C ALA A 533 -18.08 -22.60 29.77
N ASP A 534 -16.84 -22.11 29.71
CA ASP A 534 -16.55 -20.73 29.32
C ASP A 534 -17.04 -20.44 27.89
N MET A 535 -16.78 -21.36 26.95
CA MET A 535 -17.19 -21.19 25.54
C MET A 535 -18.71 -21.12 25.43
N HIS A 536 -19.46 -22.03 26.02
CA HIS A 536 -20.93 -22.00 26.04
C HIS A 536 -21.48 -20.70 26.66
N LYS A 537 -20.88 -20.27 27.77
CA LYS A 537 -21.25 -18.99 28.41
C LYS A 537 -21.04 -17.81 27.46
N ILE A 538 -19.89 -17.71 26.79
CA ILE A 538 -19.59 -16.63 25.85
C ILE A 538 -20.54 -16.65 24.65
N VAL A 539 -20.88 -17.83 24.09
CA VAL A 539 -21.90 -17.93 23.04
C VAL A 539 -23.23 -17.36 23.52
N ALA A 540 -23.68 -17.74 24.72
CA ALA A 540 -24.92 -17.22 25.29
C ALA A 540 -24.88 -15.69 25.53
N GLU A 541 -23.76 -15.14 25.97
CA GLU A 541 -23.57 -13.69 26.14
C GLU A 541 -23.62 -12.95 24.80
N PHE A 542 -23.01 -13.47 23.71
CA PHE A 542 -23.11 -12.88 22.37
C PHE A 542 -24.55 -12.94 21.82
N VAL A 543 -25.25 -14.07 22.01
CA VAL A 543 -26.65 -14.25 21.60
C VAL A 543 -27.52 -13.21 22.31
N ASN A 544 -27.42 -13.09 23.64
CA ASN A 544 -28.18 -12.10 24.41
C ASN A 544 -27.88 -10.65 23.97
N ALA A 545 -26.60 -10.30 23.76
CA ALA A 545 -26.20 -9.00 23.28
C ALA A 545 -26.73 -8.70 21.86
N THR A 546 -26.86 -9.71 21.01
CA THR A 546 -27.43 -9.59 19.67
C THR A 546 -28.93 -9.32 19.70
N VAL A 547 -29.69 -10.05 20.54
CA VAL A 547 -31.11 -9.78 20.78
C VAL A 547 -31.32 -8.36 21.31
N ASN A 548 -30.52 -7.96 22.29
CA ASN A 548 -30.57 -6.62 22.87
C ASN A 548 -30.24 -5.53 21.82
N ALA A 549 -29.30 -5.79 20.89
CA ALA A 549 -28.98 -4.87 19.81
C ALA A 549 -30.13 -4.70 18.82
N ASP A 550 -30.85 -5.78 18.50
CA ASP A 550 -32.03 -5.70 17.64
C ASP A 550 -33.17 -4.91 18.30
N GLU A 551 -33.40 -5.16 19.58
CA GLU A 551 -34.41 -4.41 20.41
C GLU A 551 -34.03 -2.93 20.55
N ALA A 552 -32.75 -2.60 20.69
CA ALA A 552 -32.27 -1.23 20.73
C ALA A 552 -32.37 -0.52 19.38
N GLY A 553 -32.78 -1.20 18.30
CA GLY A 553 -33.04 -0.62 17.00
C GLY A 553 -31.80 -0.45 16.08
N PHE A 554 -30.73 -1.17 16.31
CA PHE A 554 -29.58 -1.15 15.42
C PHE A 554 -29.91 -1.73 14.05
N ASP A 555 -29.37 -1.13 12.99
CA ASP A 555 -29.55 -1.57 11.60
C ASP A 555 -28.60 -2.72 11.22
N MET A 556 -27.49 -2.91 11.93
CA MET A 556 -26.46 -3.91 11.67
C MET A 556 -25.77 -4.35 12.97
N VAL A 557 -25.29 -5.59 13.03
CA VAL A 557 -24.37 -6.05 14.06
C VAL A 557 -23.02 -6.40 13.42
N GLU A 558 -21.92 -5.98 14.04
CA GLU A 558 -20.57 -6.37 13.70
C GLU A 558 -19.93 -7.23 14.78
N LEU A 559 -19.48 -8.43 14.44
CA LEU A 559 -18.72 -9.29 15.36
C LEU A 559 -17.26 -8.85 15.43
N GLN A 560 -16.74 -8.63 16.64
CA GLN A 560 -15.34 -8.30 16.87
C GLN A 560 -14.46 -9.56 16.89
N ALA A 561 -13.74 -9.82 15.80
CA ALA A 561 -12.79 -10.92 15.68
C ALA A 561 -11.39 -10.45 15.24
N HIS A 562 -10.93 -9.30 15.76
CA HIS A 562 -9.70 -8.63 15.34
C HIS A 562 -8.84 -8.17 16.53
N HIS A 563 -7.62 -7.67 16.24
CA HIS A 563 -6.72 -6.98 17.16
C HIS A 563 -6.37 -7.77 18.44
N GLY A 564 -6.39 -9.11 18.38
CA GLY A 564 -6.02 -9.98 19.50
C GLY A 564 -7.00 -9.97 20.66
N PHE A 565 -8.25 -9.49 20.47
CA PHE A 565 -9.35 -9.66 21.39
C PHE A 565 -9.83 -11.11 21.43
N LEU A 566 -10.86 -11.45 22.20
CA LEU A 566 -11.18 -12.84 22.53
C LEU A 566 -11.26 -13.77 21.29
N LEU A 567 -12.12 -13.45 20.32
CA LEU A 567 -12.29 -14.33 19.15
C LEU A 567 -11.07 -14.30 18.22
N ALA A 568 -10.40 -13.16 18.11
CA ALA A 568 -9.13 -13.07 17.39
C ALA A 568 -8.03 -13.92 18.03
N SER A 569 -8.08 -14.14 19.34
CA SER A 569 -7.12 -15.02 20.02
C SER A 569 -7.22 -16.48 19.60
N PHE A 570 -8.40 -16.90 19.13
CA PHE A 570 -8.58 -18.24 18.53
C PHE A 570 -8.05 -18.30 17.10
N LEU A 571 -8.25 -17.24 16.30
CA LEU A 571 -7.89 -17.22 14.88
C LEU A 571 -6.37 -17.18 14.62
N SER A 572 -5.61 -16.43 15.38
CA SER A 572 -4.18 -16.29 15.18
C SER A 572 -3.37 -17.46 15.76
N PRO A 573 -2.43 -18.05 14.99
CA PRO A 573 -1.53 -19.10 15.50
C PRO A 573 -0.59 -18.59 16.60
N LEU A 574 -0.34 -17.27 16.66
CA LEU A 574 0.50 -16.66 17.70
C LEU A 574 -0.16 -16.60 19.08
N THR A 575 -1.47 -16.81 19.14
CA THR A 575 -2.27 -16.66 20.37
C THR A 575 -3.11 -17.89 20.70
N ASN A 576 -3.15 -18.85 19.77
CA ASN A 576 -3.86 -20.13 19.94
C ASN A 576 -2.87 -21.29 19.89
N HIS A 577 -2.44 -21.76 21.05
CA HIS A 577 -1.55 -22.91 21.20
C HIS A 577 -2.29 -24.16 21.70
N ARG A 578 -3.61 -24.19 21.58
CA ARG A 578 -4.45 -25.31 21.99
C ARG A 578 -4.10 -26.60 21.26
N LYS A 579 -4.30 -27.74 21.93
CA LYS A 579 -4.05 -29.06 21.38
C LYS A 579 -5.35 -29.86 21.18
N ASP A 580 -6.50 -29.26 21.49
CA ASP A 580 -7.82 -29.79 21.26
C ASP A 580 -8.36 -29.41 19.87
N GLU A 581 -9.65 -29.67 19.65
CA GLU A 581 -10.32 -29.39 18.38
C GLU A 581 -10.48 -27.92 18.03
N PHE A 582 -10.09 -27.00 18.90
CA PHE A 582 -10.13 -25.53 18.68
C PHE A 582 -8.74 -24.93 18.40
N GLY A 583 -7.69 -25.75 18.24
CA GLY A 583 -6.32 -25.33 17.98
C GLY A 583 -5.66 -26.04 16.80
N GLY A 584 -4.46 -25.60 16.43
CA GLY A 584 -3.70 -26.16 15.30
C GLY A 584 -4.10 -25.59 13.94
N SER A 585 -4.79 -26.36 13.09
CA SER A 585 -5.17 -25.93 11.74
C SER A 585 -6.16 -24.77 11.76
N ILE A 586 -6.23 -24.02 10.64
CA ILE A 586 -7.15 -22.87 10.54
C ILE A 586 -8.60 -23.28 10.69
N GLU A 587 -8.99 -24.47 10.20
CA GLU A 587 -10.35 -25.02 10.33
C GLU A 587 -10.71 -25.21 11.80
N ASN A 588 -9.79 -25.72 12.61
CA ASN A 588 -9.98 -25.88 14.04
C ASN A 588 -10.05 -24.55 14.78
N ARG A 589 -9.15 -23.61 14.45
CA ARG A 589 -9.13 -22.26 15.03
C ARG A 589 -10.38 -21.45 14.71
N LEU A 590 -11.07 -21.76 13.61
CA LEU A 590 -12.34 -21.16 13.19
C LEU A 590 -13.56 -21.71 13.93
N LYS A 591 -13.54 -22.91 14.49
CA LYS A 591 -14.73 -23.56 15.08
C LYS A 591 -15.46 -22.69 16.07
N PHE A 592 -14.78 -22.19 17.09
CA PHE A 592 -15.42 -21.38 18.11
C PHE A 592 -15.89 -20.00 17.61
N PRO A 593 -15.09 -19.20 16.87
CA PRO A 593 -15.57 -17.97 16.27
C PRO A 593 -16.77 -18.13 15.34
N LEU A 594 -16.85 -19.23 14.59
CA LEU A 594 -17.99 -19.55 13.73
C LEU A 594 -19.22 -19.98 14.51
N GLU A 595 -19.06 -20.73 15.59
CA GLU A 595 -20.16 -21.09 16.49
C GLU A 595 -20.82 -19.82 17.06
N VAL A 596 -20.01 -18.88 17.57
CA VAL A 596 -20.49 -17.59 18.03
C VAL A 596 -21.25 -16.85 16.93
N PHE A 597 -20.66 -16.72 15.76
CA PHE A 597 -21.29 -15.97 14.64
C PHE A 597 -22.61 -16.61 14.19
N ARG A 598 -22.67 -17.92 14.02
CA ARG A 598 -23.89 -18.65 13.61
C ARG A 598 -25.01 -18.48 14.66
N SER A 599 -24.67 -18.63 15.93
CA SER A 599 -25.66 -18.46 17.02
C SER A 599 -26.20 -17.02 17.09
N MET A 600 -25.37 -16.02 16.80
CA MET A 600 -25.81 -14.63 16.66
C MET A 600 -26.71 -14.45 15.44
N ARG A 601 -26.34 -15.06 14.28
CA ARG A 601 -27.13 -14.93 13.03
C ARG A 601 -28.52 -15.54 13.17
N GLU A 602 -28.67 -16.63 13.90
CA GLU A 602 -29.95 -17.31 14.16
C GLU A 602 -30.98 -16.43 14.89
N VAL A 603 -30.51 -15.52 15.76
CA VAL A 603 -31.40 -14.68 16.59
C VAL A 603 -31.54 -13.24 16.06
N PHE A 604 -30.64 -12.79 15.20
CA PHE A 604 -30.70 -11.44 14.64
C PHE A 604 -31.67 -11.40 13.46
N ASN A 605 -32.40 -10.28 13.31
CA ASN A 605 -33.36 -10.09 12.24
C ASN A 605 -32.75 -10.47 10.86
N PRO A 606 -33.40 -11.38 10.12
CA PRO A 606 -32.84 -11.92 8.85
C PRO A 606 -32.66 -10.88 7.77
N ASP A 607 -33.43 -9.77 7.78
CA ASP A 607 -33.32 -8.68 6.83
C ASP A 607 -32.20 -7.69 7.15
N LYS A 608 -31.64 -7.75 8.36
CA LYS A 608 -30.54 -6.90 8.78
C LYS A 608 -29.18 -7.58 8.53
N PRO A 609 -28.20 -6.84 7.99
CA PRO A 609 -26.87 -7.39 7.72
C PRO A 609 -26.04 -7.63 8.97
N MET A 610 -25.15 -8.61 8.89
CA MET A 610 -24.09 -8.83 9.87
C MET A 610 -22.71 -8.72 9.23
N SER A 611 -21.85 -8.01 9.92
CA SER A 611 -20.43 -7.83 9.60
C SER A 611 -19.54 -8.64 10.54
N VAL A 612 -18.36 -9.01 10.06
CA VAL A 612 -17.27 -9.51 10.90
C VAL A 612 -16.03 -8.65 10.68
N ARG A 613 -15.44 -8.15 11.76
CA ARG A 613 -14.16 -7.46 11.67
C ARG A 613 -13.02 -8.40 12.02
N ILE A 614 -12.06 -8.54 11.09
CA ILE A 614 -10.91 -9.44 11.22
C ILE A 614 -9.58 -8.67 11.18
N SER A 615 -8.50 -9.29 11.71
CA SER A 615 -7.13 -8.87 11.45
C SER A 615 -6.54 -9.73 10.33
N ALA A 616 -6.34 -9.15 9.17
CA ALA A 616 -5.83 -9.85 7.99
C ALA A 616 -4.29 -10.00 7.98
N SER A 617 -3.61 -9.57 9.01
CA SER A 617 -2.18 -9.77 9.25
C SER A 617 -1.88 -9.51 10.72
N ASP A 618 -1.00 -10.28 11.30
CA ASP A 618 -0.49 -10.04 12.66
C ASP A 618 0.76 -9.15 12.68
N TRP A 619 1.35 -8.86 11.52
CA TRP A 619 2.60 -8.13 11.37
C TRP A 619 3.75 -8.70 12.20
N ALA A 620 3.75 -10.00 12.38
CA ALA A 620 4.74 -10.77 13.10
C ALA A 620 5.00 -12.10 12.38
N GLU A 621 6.19 -12.61 12.52
CA GLU A 621 6.59 -13.89 11.95
C GLU A 621 5.69 -15.02 12.48
N ASN A 622 5.36 -15.98 11.61
CA ASN A 622 4.44 -17.09 11.91
C ASN A 622 3.01 -16.66 12.32
N GLY A 623 2.60 -15.47 11.95
CA GLY A 623 1.22 -15.00 12.09
C GLY A 623 0.28 -15.54 11.01
N ILE A 624 -0.94 -15.00 10.94
CA ILE A 624 -1.94 -15.36 9.93
C ILE A 624 -1.39 -15.10 8.51
N SER A 625 -1.46 -16.14 7.65
CA SER A 625 -1.04 -16.03 6.24
C SER A 625 -2.15 -15.45 5.34
N PRO A 626 -1.82 -14.95 4.12
CA PRO A 626 -2.82 -14.51 3.16
C PRO A 626 -3.85 -15.59 2.80
N GLU A 627 -3.44 -16.86 2.68
CA GLU A 627 -4.31 -18.00 2.37
C GLU A 627 -5.27 -18.27 3.53
N GLU A 628 -4.79 -18.18 4.78
CA GLU A 628 -5.63 -18.30 5.96
C GLU A 628 -6.65 -17.16 6.06
N VAL A 629 -6.28 -15.94 5.65
CA VAL A 629 -7.22 -14.79 5.58
C VAL A 629 -8.37 -15.06 4.63
N ILE A 630 -8.08 -15.63 3.45
CA ILE A 630 -9.11 -16.00 2.46
C ILE A 630 -9.99 -17.11 3.04
N THR A 631 -9.41 -18.11 3.71
CA THR A 631 -10.14 -19.19 4.39
C THR A 631 -11.07 -18.65 5.47
N ILE A 632 -10.59 -17.72 6.31
CA ILE A 632 -11.40 -17.05 7.34
C ILE A 632 -12.57 -16.30 6.70
N ALA A 633 -12.33 -15.52 5.65
CA ALA A 633 -13.35 -14.72 4.97
C ALA A 633 -14.43 -15.62 4.34
N ASN A 634 -14.04 -16.70 3.65
CA ASN A 634 -14.98 -17.69 3.09
C ASN A 634 -15.81 -18.37 4.18
N ALA A 635 -15.20 -18.79 5.27
CA ALA A 635 -15.90 -19.45 6.36
C ALA A 635 -16.97 -18.55 7.00
N PHE A 636 -16.70 -17.26 7.20
CA PHE A 636 -17.71 -16.31 7.68
C PHE A 636 -18.77 -15.99 6.64
N LYS A 637 -18.39 -15.87 5.36
CA LYS A 637 -19.34 -15.72 4.24
C LYS A 637 -20.34 -16.88 4.22
N ASP A 638 -19.85 -18.11 4.28
CA ASP A 638 -20.68 -19.33 4.28
C ASP A 638 -21.55 -19.44 5.55
N ALA A 639 -21.09 -18.86 6.65
CA ALA A 639 -21.88 -18.72 7.88
C ALA A 639 -22.94 -17.61 7.82
N GLY A 640 -22.99 -16.81 6.75
CA GLY A 640 -23.99 -15.78 6.52
C GLY A 640 -23.55 -14.34 6.83
N ALA A 641 -22.24 -14.07 6.86
CA ALA A 641 -21.72 -12.69 6.91
C ALA A 641 -21.99 -11.98 5.57
N ASP A 642 -22.39 -10.72 5.64
CA ASP A 642 -22.72 -9.91 4.48
C ASP A 642 -21.57 -9.03 4.02
N ILE A 643 -20.64 -8.72 4.93
CA ILE A 643 -19.47 -7.88 4.68
C ILE A 643 -18.36 -8.21 5.68
N ILE A 644 -17.11 -8.14 5.22
CA ILE A 644 -15.93 -8.26 6.08
C ILE A 644 -15.30 -6.88 6.29
N ASN A 645 -15.19 -6.45 7.54
CA ASN A 645 -14.43 -5.25 7.93
C ASN A 645 -12.97 -5.64 8.13
N VAL A 646 -12.11 -5.24 7.19
CA VAL A 646 -10.72 -5.67 7.15
C VAL A 646 -9.82 -4.70 7.90
N SER A 647 -9.20 -5.17 8.96
CA SER A 647 -8.17 -4.49 9.73
C SER A 647 -6.90 -5.35 9.79
N THR A 648 -5.85 -4.88 10.48
CA THR A 648 -4.61 -5.64 10.66
C THR A 648 -3.97 -5.35 12.01
N GLY A 649 -3.15 -6.28 12.48
CA GLY A 649 -2.28 -6.11 13.64
C GLY A 649 -2.97 -6.07 15.00
N ASN A 650 -2.23 -5.57 15.98
CA ASN A 650 -2.60 -5.49 17.40
C ASN A 650 -2.89 -6.85 18.07
N THR A 651 -2.53 -7.96 17.42
CA THR A 651 -2.65 -9.31 17.98
C THR A 651 -1.54 -9.57 19.00
N VAL A 652 -0.32 -9.16 18.71
CA VAL A 652 0.85 -9.30 19.59
C VAL A 652 1.56 -7.95 19.79
N SER A 653 2.26 -7.80 20.91
CA SER A 653 2.92 -6.54 21.26
C SER A 653 4.20 -6.26 20.43
N HIS A 654 4.84 -7.31 19.91
CA HIS A 654 6.08 -7.23 19.12
C HIS A 654 5.83 -7.09 17.61
N GLN A 655 4.61 -6.80 17.19
CA GLN A 655 4.29 -6.54 15.79
C GLN A 655 5.12 -5.42 15.16
N LYS A 656 5.37 -5.50 13.85
CA LYS A 656 6.12 -4.50 13.07
C LYS A 656 5.33 -4.06 11.83
N PRO A 657 4.22 -3.33 11.97
CA PRO A 657 3.39 -2.93 10.84
C PRO A 657 4.10 -1.87 9.97
N GLN A 658 3.97 -2.00 8.66
CA GLN A 658 4.40 -0.99 7.70
C GLN A 658 3.29 0.04 7.51
N VAL A 659 3.25 1.03 8.39
CA VAL A 659 2.19 2.06 8.38
C VAL A 659 2.46 3.10 7.31
N GLY A 660 1.44 3.43 6.52
CA GLY A 660 1.51 4.45 5.49
C GLY A 660 0.12 4.77 4.94
N ARG A 661 0.05 5.60 3.91
CA ARG A 661 -1.20 5.98 3.24
C ARG A 661 -1.92 4.75 2.71
N MET A 662 -3.21 4.55 3.10
CA MET A 662 -4.04 3.41 2.68
C MET A 662 -3.39 2.04 2.93
N TRP A 663 -2.66 1.89 4.05
CA TRP A 663 -1.79 0.72 4.30
C TRP A 663 -2.53 -0.60 4.50
N GLN A 664 -3.81 -0.55 4.90
CA GLN A 664 -4.61 -1.77 5.07
C GLN A 664 -5.44 -2.13 3.82
N THR A 665 -5.52 -1.23 2.84
CA THR A 665 -6.28 -1.44 1.60
C THR A 665 -5.86 -2.70 0.81
N PRO A 666 -4.59 -3.11 0.71
CA PRO A 666 -4.22 -4.36 0.03
C PRO A 666 -4.87 -5.61 0.65
N PHE A 667 -5.12 -5.60 1.95
CA PHE A 667 -5.77 -6.72 2.63
C PHE A 667 -7.28 -6.77 2.37
N SER A 668 -7.96 -5.61 2.28
CA SER A 668 -9.36 -5.59 1.87
C SER A 668 -9.54 -5.99 0.40
N ASP A 669 -8.60 -5.59 -0.46
CA ASP A 669 -8.51 -6.01 -1.85
C ASP A 669 -8.35 -7.55 -1.95
N LEU A 670 -7.44 -8.13 -1.16
CA LEU A 670 -7.27 -9.58 -1.07
C LEU A 670 -8.58 -10.29 -0.71
N VAL A 671 -9.23 -9.88 0.37
CA VAL A 671 -10.47 -10.50 0.82
C VAL A 671 -11.59 -10.33 -0.21
N ARG A 672 -11.80 -9.09 -0.70
CA ARG A 672 -12.86 -8.79 -1.65
C ARG A 672 -12.77 -9.61 -2.93
N ASN A 673 -11.60 -9.59 -3.53
CA ASN A 673 -11.41 -10.13 -4.88
C ASN A 673 -11.04 -11.63 -4.89
N SER A 674 -10.62 -12.22 -3.75
CA SER A 674 -10.35 -13.66 -3.66
C SER A 674 -11.49 -14.45 -3.01
N ALA A 675 -12.13 -13.90 -1.96
CA ALA A 675 -13.28 -14.57 -1.32
C ALA A 675 -14.63 -14.18 -1.94
N GLY A 676 -14.68 -13.11 -2.75
CA GLY A 676 -15.91 -12.67 -3.42
C GLY A 676 -17.01 -12.27 -2.41
N ILE A 677 -16.64 -11.54 -1.36
CA ILE A 677 -17.53 -10.94 -0.37
C ILE A 677 -17.28 -9.44 -0.28
N PRO A 678 -18.30 -8.60 -0.12
CA PRO A 678 -18.10 -7.18 0.11
C PRO A 678 -17.14 -6.88 1.25
N THR A 679 -16.36 -5.81 1.14
CA THR A 679 -15.41 -5.42 2.18
C THR A 679 -15.54 -3.96 2.59
N LEU A 680 -15.21 -3.72 3.86
CA LEU A 680 -14.99 -2.42 4.46
C LEU A 680 -13.51 -2.28 4.75
N THR A 681 -12.84 -1.26 4.16
CA THR A 681 -11.42 -0.98 4.41
C THR A 681 -11.22 0.19 5.36
N THR A 682 -10.07 0.22 6.01
CA THR A 682 -9.61 1.31 6.87
C THR A 682 -8.10 1.52 6.72
N GLY A 683 -7.50 2.38 7.51
CA GLY A 683 -6.03 2.50 7.62
C GLY A 683 -5.43 3.71 6.90
N PHE A 684 -5.30 4.83 7.61
CA PHE A 684 -4.66 6.07 7.14
C PHE A 684 -5.27 6.65 5.85
N ILE A 685 -6.60 6.63 5.79
CA ILE A 685 -7.42 7.26 4.74
C ILE A 685 -7.87 8.60 5.28
N GLN A 686 -7.55 9.72 4.58
CA GLN A 686 -7.65 11.07 5.14
C GLN A 686 -8.51 12.03 4.32
N ASP A 687 -8.74 11.75 3.03
CA ASP A 687 -9.42 12.65 2.12
C ASP A 687 -10.36 11.89 1.16
N ILE A 688 -11.21 12.65 0.48
CA ILE A 688 -12.22 12.11 -0.45
C ILE A 688 -11.60 11.50 -1.70
N ASP A 689 -10.47 12.02 -2.16
CA ASP A 689 -9.76 11.50 -3.31
C ASP A 689 -9.23 10.06 -3.07
N GLN A 690 -8.72 9.80 -1.84
CA GLN A 690 -8.34 8.44 -1.46
C GLN A 690 -9.54 7.50 -1.41
N ILE A 691 -10.68 7.96 -0.91
CA ILE A 691 -11.92 7.16 -0.86
C ILE A 691 -12.36 6.80 -2.29
N ASN A 692 -12.47 7.79 -3.17
CA ASN A 692 -12.84 7.57 -4.57
C ASN A 692 -11.84 6.62 -5.26
N THR A 693 -10.54 6.82 -5.02
CA THR A 693 -9.49 5.96 -5.60
C THR A 693 -9.63 4.50 -5.17
N ILE A 694 -9.94 4.23 -3.90
CA ILE A 694 -10.14 2.86 -3.38
C ILE A 694 -11.34 2.19 -4.01
N LEU A 695 -12.48 2.90 -4.07
CA LEU A 695 -13.74 2.39 -4.59
C LEU A 695 -13.66 2.10 -6.10
N LEU A 696 -13.12 3.05 -6.86
CA LEU A 696 -12.95 2.91 -8.32
C LEU A 696 -12.00 1.79 -8.69
N ASN A 697 -11.03 1.47 -7.84
CA ASN A 697 -10.15 0.32 -8.01
C ASN A 697 -10.80 -1.03 -7.65
N GLY A 698 -12.00 -1.05 -7.08
CA GLY A 698 -12.60 -2.28 -6.58
C GLY A 698 -11.83 -2.93 -5.43
N ARG A 699 -11.10 -2.15 -4.64
CA ARG A 699 -10.32 -2.66 -3.49
C ARG A 699 -11.13 -2.78 -2.21
N ALA A 700 -12.27 -2.12 -2.15
CA ALA A 700 -13.27 -2.22 -1.10
C ALA A 700 -14.62 -1.70 -1.63
N ASP A 701 -15.70 -2.04 -0.96
CA ASP A 701 -17.04 -1.55 -1.25
C ASP A 701 -17.44 -0.38 -0.36
N LEU A 702 -16.90 -0.34 0.85
CA LEU A 702 -17.08 0.72 1.83
C LEU A 702 -15.73 1.16 2.42
N VAL A 703 -15.66 2.42 2.87
CA VAL A 703 -14.45 2.99 3.47
C VAL A 703 -14.73 3.52 4.87
N ALA A 704 -14.04 2.96 5.86
CA ALA A 704 -14.17 3.36 7.26
C ALA A 704 -13.11 4.38 7.67
N LEU A 705 -13.58 5.51 8.19
CA LEU A 705 -12.76 6.59 8.71
C LEU A 705 -12.76 6.59 10.24
N GLY A 706 -11.57 6.60 10.83
CA GLY A 706 -11.36 6.78 12.26
C GLY A 706 -11.01 8.21 12.61
N LYS A 707 -9.71 8.52 12.65
CA LYS A 707 -9.19 9.83 13.09
C LYS A 707 -9.79 11.05 12.36
N PRO A 708 -10.05 11.02 11.04
CA PRO A 708 -10.70 12.16 10.39
C PRO A 708 -12.07 12.48 10.99
N LEU A 709 -12.90 11.47 11.25
CA LEU A 709 -14.22 11.65 11.83
C LEU A 709 -14.19 11.91 13.35
N LEU A 710 -13.09 11.63 14.06
CA LEU A 710 -12.92 12.11 15.44
C LEU A 710 -12.73 13.62 15.49
N LEU A 711 -11.96 14.18 14.56
CA LEU A 711 -11.63 15.60 14.52
C LEU A 711 -12.71 16.43 13.84
N ASP A 712 -13.25 15.96 12.72
CA ASP A 712 -14.28 16.65 11.93
C ASP A 712 -15.55 15.78 11.78
N PRO A 713 -16.58 15.98 12.61
CA PRO A 713 -17.86 15.28 12.44
C PRO A 713 -18.55 15.56 11.11
N TYR A 714 -18.23 16.68 10.47
CA TYR A 714 -18.82 17.15 9.21
C TYR A 714 -17.94 16.88 7.99
N PHE A 715 -16.93 16.03 8.12
CA PHE A 715 -16.03 15.62 7.04
C PHE A 715 -16.79 15.27 5.75
N VAL A 716 -17.90 14.51 5.87
CA VAL A 716 -18.67 14.09 4.68
C VAL A 716 -19.36 15.28 4.03
N ARG A 717 -19.90 16.23 4.79
CA ARG A 717 -20.50 17.47 4.24
C ARG A 717 -19.45 18.33 3.53
N ASN A 718 -18.27 18.46 4.14
CA ASN A 718 -17.12 19.13 3.51
C ASN A 718 -16.69 18.44 2.19
N ALA A 719 -16.64 17.11 2.19
CA ALA A 719 -16.32 16.32 1.01
C ALA A 719 -17.40 16.43 -0.09
N GLN A 720 -18.69 16.43 0.27
CA GLN A 720 -19.79 16.65 -0.69
C GLN A 720 -19.69 18.03 -1.34
N ALA A 721 -19.41 19.08 -0.55
CA ALA A 721 -19.22 20.42 -1.11
C ALA A 721 -17.96 20.53 -1.98
N TYR A 722 -16.85 19.88 -1.60
CA TYR A 722 -15.64 19.81 -2.41
C TYR A 722 -15.88 19.15 -3.78
N GLU A 723 -16.59 18.02 -3.79
CA GLU A 723 -16.98 17.29 -5.00
C GLU A 723 -18.17 17.88 -5.75
N GLN A 724 -18.76 18.99 -5.25
CA GLN A 724 -19.99 19.63 -5.79
C GLN A 724 -21.17 18.66 -5.87
N PHE A 725 -21.21 17.64 -5.01
CA PHE A 725 -22.31 16.67 -4.91
C PHE A 725 -23.39 17.18 -3.95
N GLN A 726 -24.60 17.45 -4.47
CA GLN A 726 -25.75 17.95 -3.70
C GLN A 726 -26.45 16.79 -2.98
N PRO A 727 -26.35 16.69 -1.63
CA PRO A 727 -27.08 15.68 -0.87
C PRO A 727 -28.55 16.06 -0.68
N ASP A 728 -29.40 15.06 -0.55
CA ASP A 728 -30.84 15.22 -0.32
C ASP A 728 -31.26 15.03 1.16
N ASP A 729 -30.26 14.99 2.06
CA ASP A 729 -30.43 14.65 3.49
C ASP A 729 -29.80 15.68 4.44
N ILE A 730 -29.71 16.94 4.03
CA ILE A 730 -29.20 18.00 4.87
C ILE A 730 -30.25 18.31 5.96
N PRO A 731 -29.90 18.25 7.25
CA PRO A 731 -30.82 18.71 8.31
C PRO A 731 -31.26 20.15 8.07
N ASN A 732 -32.52 20.45 8.26
CA ASN A 732 -33.07 21.79 8.04
C ASN A 732 -32.27 22.88 8.76
N GLN A 733 -31.82 22.59 10.00
CA GLN A 733 -31.01 23.47 10.82
C GLN A 733 -29.66 23.84 10.21
N TYR A 734 -29.12 23.00 9.32
CA TYR A 734 -27.78 23.18 8.71
C TYR A 734 -27.86 23.61 7.24
N HIS A 735 -29.07 23.68 6.66
CA HIS A 735 -29.24 23.95 5.24
C HIS A 735 -28.55 25.24 4.80
N LEU A 736 -28.68 26.33 5.55
CA LEU A 736 -28.05 27.61 5.24
C LEU A 736 -26.52 27.53 5.27
N GLY A 737 -25.95 26.84 6.27
CA GLY A 737 -24.52 26.65 6.39
C GLY A 737 -23.92 25.79 5.27
N VAL A 738 -24.60 24.68 4.96
CA VAL A 738 -24.16 23.77 3.89
C VAL A 738 -24.25 24.44 2.51
N SER A 739 -25.35 25.17 2.22
CA SER A 739 -25.49 25.88 0.93
C SER A 739 -24.40 26.94 0.73
N HIS A 740 -23.95 27.60 1.80
CA HIS A 740 -22.83 28.56 1.73
C HIS A 740 -21.48 27.87 1.52
N LEU A 741 -21.30 26.65 2.00
CA LEU A 741 -20.07 25.89 1.90
C LEU A 741 -19.70 25.52 0.44
N PHE A 742 -20.68 25.25 -0.42
CA PHE A 742 -20.46 24.80 -1.80
C PHE A 742 -19.66 25.80 -2.66
N PRO A 743 -20.02 27.09 -2.77
CA PRO A 743 -19.24 28.07 -3.52
C PRO A 743 -17.81 28.21 -2.98
N LEU A 744 -17.66 28.16 -1.64
CA LEU A 744 -16.36 28.26 -0.99
C LEU A 744 -15.44 27.11 -1.41
N ARG A 745 -15.90 25.88 -1.28
CA ARG A 745 -15.12 24.69 -1.64
C ARG A 745 -14.85 24.58 -3.15
N GLN A 746 -15.76 25.07 -3.99
CA GLN A 746 -15.54 25.16 -5.42
C GLN A 746 -14.38 26.11 -5.75
N SER A 747 -14.31 27.27 -5.09
CA SER A 747 -13.22 28.22 -5.27
C SER A 747 -11.88 27.62 -4.84
N GLU A 748 -11.81 27.01 -3.65
CA GLU A 748 -10.60 26.35 -3.13
C GLU A 748 -10.11 25.22 -4.07
N ARG A 749 -11.04 24.43 -4.62
CA ARG A 749 -10.71 23.37 -5.58
C ARG A 749 -10.08 23.95 -6.86
N LYS A 750 -10.68 25.00 -7.43
CA LYS A 750 -10.16 25.67 -8.63
C LYS A 750 -8.78 26.27 -8.40
N GLU A 751 -8.54 26.90 -7.26
CA GLU A 751 -7.21 27.41 -6.89
C GLU A 751 -6.17 26.28 -6.80
N LYS A 752 -6.51 25.19 -6.11
CA LYS A 752 -5.64 24.01 -5.98
C LYS A 752 -5.32 23.37 -7.35
N GLU A 753 -6.31 23.27 -8.22
CA GLU A 753 -6.14 22.79 -9.61
C GLU A 753 -5.23 23.73 -10.42
N GLY A 754 -5.43 25.05 -10.29
CA GLY A 754 -4.60 26.05 -10.94
C GLY A 754 -3.14 25.98 -10.49
N MET A 755 -2.89 25.86 -9.19
CA MET A 755 -1.53 25.68 -8.64
C MET A 755 -0.89 24.37 -9.13
N LYS A 756 -1.62 23.26 -9.14
CA LYS A 756 -1.12 21.98 -9.63
C LYS A 756 -0.80 22.01 -11.13
N LYS A 757 -1.60 22.71 -11.93
CA LYS A 757 -1.33 22.92 -13.37
C LYS A 757 -0.10 23.81 -13.60
N ALA A 758 0.07 24.85 -12.81
CA ALA A 758 1.22 25.74 -12.90
C ALA A 758 2.55 25.06 -12.49
N LEU A 759 2.48 24.03 -11.64
CA LEU A 759 3.64 23.24 -11.22
C LEU A 759 3.97 22.08 -12.19
N LYS A 760 3.13 21.84 -13.23
CA LYS A 760 3.52 20.91 -14.30
C LYS A 760 4.68 21.54 -15.08
N PRO A 761 5.81 20.84 -15.27
CA PRO A 761 6.78 21.24 -16.28
C PRO A 761 6.06 21.39 -17.63
N GLU A 762 6.40 22.41 -18.39
CA GLU A 762 5.93 22.48 -19.78
C GLU A 762 6.31 21.17 -20.46
N SER A 763 5.32 20.48 -21.02
CA SER A 763 5.60 19.27 -21.80
C SER A 763 6.63 19.65 -22.86
N HIS A 764 7.73 18.91 -22.96
CA HIS A 764 8.77 19.14 -23.96
C HIS A 764 8.24 18.78 -25.38
N LYS A 765 7.07 19.29 -25.73
CA LYS A 765 6.60 19.25 -27.11
C LYS A 765 7.52 20.14 -27.91
N LYS A 766 8.32 19.51 -28.77
CA LYS A 766 8.90 20.19 -29.92
C LYS A 766 7.83 20.59 -30.90
#